data_88b49f9cab3a56ef00caaa9fdaa5c7d2
#
_entry.id   88b49f9cab3a56ef00caaa9fdaa5c7d2
#
_cell.length_a   1.000
_cell.length_b   1.000
_cell.length_c   1.000
_cell.angle_alpha   90.00
_cell.angle_beta   90.00
_cell.angle_gamma   90.00
#
_symmetry.space_group_name_H-M   'P 1'
#
loop_
_entity.id
_entity.type
_entity.pdbx_description
1 polymer ?
#
loop_
_entity_poly.entity_id
_entity_poly.type
_entity_poly.pdbx_seq_one_letter_code
_entity_poly.pdbx_strand_id
1 'polypeptide(L)'
;MERRAASIHIHIDGQKGPELHDVVNASLKVLRTFVGRCNASQLRVVLQNILKSLDDQGVWGDTQLCRWYADRVTEWSQYQHRNTVPTWLVDELVSIQDSPDATRKHKTLIYMVTNILTAPHPLINLATTEIIGQLSQILLRRVVINPQDGLLQPLIECISALGTHMYYADQIQDLAEELVARIVNVQLNGVPGRAKNTSDPAREAALCSLLACLSGLTEAADKNAARTEGKSSDSDKERDREGSREPSESTITTIRASRRNNVSPESWQETLALLCESNYRIRAMYARSLASFVRQEVKTEPFVQKEETGENPMLAKMKIVVDPSFKASSRPSILVADPVSRFLNALHGSIFSLVMAQADGEQRQSSSATGDSDSDSDVDAPMANITIVPPSVSHLPSPVAKEMPDTSPVAPPSSSEPLTMPTAASSIMESPHSSNIPLDVPNWHRHQHGHRGRKLSIAMSLLEPANNPVMPSPTLSDFALLRELLLTAHQQVPTRALLTGVPMLLALDKNLRTAKGLGSERTKAARELLCVVWMSVGHIWDVPSIVGTAKGALEGLQPHLIPQLDLSRLHGREEPIDFPINPVEVQGSSILPCIDPEVVLPALASSAALQAITGLDRGGLLRRFTIEWTIELALKECK
;
A
#
# COMPACT_ATOMS: atom_id res chain seq x y z
N MET A 1 -61.68 -11.44 -34.29
CA MET A 1 -60.75 -12.29 -35.02
C MET A 1 -59.86 -12.98 -33.98
N GLU A 2 -60.26 -14.16 -33.55
CA GLU A 2 -59.48 -15.01 -32.65
C GLU A 2 -58.35 -15.67 -33.46
N ARG A 3 -57.10 -15.31 -33.14
CA ARG A 3 -55.95 -16.06 -33.64
C ARG A 3 -55.81 -17.34 -32.82
N ARG A 4 -56.30 -18.46 -33.37
CA ARG A 4 -56.02 -19.79 -32.86
C ARG A 4 -54.50 -20.00 -32.90
N ALA A 5 -53.88 -20.12 -31.74
CA ALA A 5 -52.54 -20.65 -31.63
C ALA A 5 -52.55 -22.09 -32.14
N ALA A 6 -51.98 -22.33 -33.30
CA ALA A 6 -51.78 -23.69 -33.81
C ALA A 6 -50.77 -24.39 -32.87
N SER A 7 -51.30 -25.26 -32.02
CA SER A 7 -50.48 -26.23 -31.29
C SER A 7 -49.99 -27.25 -32.33
N ILE A 8 -48.71 -27.10 -32.70
CA ILE A 8 -48.05 -28.10 -33.55
C ILE A 8 -47.67 -29.28 -32.63
N HIS A 9 -48.61 -30.24 -32.50
CA HIS A 9 -48.27 -31.54 -31.97
C HIS A 9 -47.51 -32.31 -33.08
N ILE A 10 -46.18 -32.22 -33.09
CA ILE A 10 -45.38 -33.14 -33.87
C ILE A 10 -45.24 -34.41 -33.03
N HIS A 11 -46.15 -35.36 -33.22
CA HIS A 11 -45.96 -36.76 -32.80
C HIS A 11 -44.97 -37.40 -33.78
N ILE A 12 -43.73 -37.45 -33.39
CA ILE A 12 -42.75 -38.33 -34.06
C ILE A 12 -42.79 -39.63 -33.26
N ASP A 13 -43.41 -40.65 -33.86
CA ASP A 13 -43.48 -42.02 -33.31
C ASP A 13 -42.08 -42.50 -32.95
N GLY A 14 -41.88 -42.84 -31.69
CA GLY A 14 -40.65 -43.49 -31.20
C GLY A 14 -39.53 -42.59 -30.63
N GLN A 15 -39.65 -41.24 -30.66
CA GLN A 15 -38.72 -40.38 -29.94
C GLN A 15 -39.23 -40.06 -28.52
N LYS A 16 -38.43 -40.33 -27.52
CA LYS A 16 -38.63 -39.80 -26.17
C LYS A 16 -38.79 -38.30 -26.28
N GLY A 17 -39.81 -37.75 -25.62
CA GLY A 17 -40.02 -36.28 -25.51
C GLY A 17 -38.74 -35.61 -24.94
N PRO A 18 -38.63 -34.28 -25.11
CA PRO A 18 -37.43 -33.56 -24.62
C PRO A 18 -37.23 -33.84 -23.14
N GLU A 19 -36.05 -34.23 -22.75
CA GLU A 19 -35.65 -34.41 -21.37
C GLU A 19 -35.52 -33.02 -20.70
N LEU A 20 -35.59 -32.98 -19.37
CA LEU A 20 -35.45 -31.71 -18.60
C LEU A 20 -34.19 -30.95 -19.00
N HIS A 21 -33.11 -31.66 -19.27
CA HIS A 21 -31.82 -31.09 -19.69
C HIS A 21 -31.91 -30.38 -21.07
N ASP A 22 -32.73 -30.88 -22.00
CA ASP A 22 -32.95 -30.25 -23.31
C ASP A 22 -33.70 -28.95 -23.19
N VAL A 23 -34.71 -28.91 -22.28
CA VAL A 23 -35.49 -27.70 -21.96
C VAL A 23 -34.57 -26.65 -21.31
N VAL A 24 -33.73 -27.07 -20.36
CA VAL A 24 -32.75 -26.17 -19.70
C VAL A 24 -31.78 -25.60 -20.72
N ASN A 25 -31.18 -26.45 -21.57
CA ASN A 25 -30.22 -26.02 -22.59
C ASN A 25 -30.87 -25.05 -23.61
N ALA A 26 -32.11 -25.34 -24.05
CA ALA A 26 -32.83 -24.46 -24.95
C ALA A 26 -33.12 -23.08 -24.28
N SER A 27 -33.51 -23.09 -23.00
CA SER A 27 -33.76 -21.87 -22.22
C SER A 27 -32.49 -21.04 -22.05
N LEU A 28 -31.37 -21.68 -21.72
CA LEU A 28 -30.06 -21.02 -21.61
C LEU A 28 -29.59 -20.43 -22.94
N LYS A 29 -29.84 -21.11 -24.05
CA LYS A 29 -29.53 -20.60 -25.40
C LYS A 29 -30.33 -19.36 -25.73
N VAL A 30 -31.61 -19.34 -25.37
CA VAL A 30 -32.48 -18.17 -25.54
C VAL A 30 -32.00 -16.99 -24.68
N LEU A 31 -31.71 -17.24 -23.40
CA LEU A 31 -31.18 -16.22 -22.48
C LEU A 31 -29.85 -15.66 -22.98
N ARG A 32 -28.92 -16.52 -23.41
CA ARG A 32 -27.63 -16.09 -23.99
C ARG A 32 -27.83 -15.18 -25.20
N THR A 33 -28.74 -15.55 -26.10
CA THR A 33 -29.05 -14.74 -27.28
C THR A 33 -29.67 -13.39 -26.91
N PHE A 34 -30.54 -13.38 -25.91
CA PHE A 34 -31.18 -12.18 -25.40
C PHE A 34 -30.17 -11.23 -24.76
N VAL A 35 -29.39 -11.72 -23.79
CA VAL A 35 -28.38 -10.93 -23.10
C VAL A 35 -27.32 -10.39 -24.07
N GLY A 36 -26.92 -11.21 -25.07
CA GLY A 36 -25.97 -10.81 -26.10
C GLY A 36 -26.45 -9.70 -27.04
N ARG A 37 -27.74 -9.37 -27.02
CA ARG A 37 -28.32 -8.25 -27.78
C ARG A 37 -28.63 -7.02 -26.93
N CYS A 38 -28.49 -7.10 -25.61
CA CYS A 38 -28.77 -6.02 -24.71
C CYS A 38 -27.70 -4.94 -24.80
N ASN A 39 -28.13 -3.67 -24.80
CA ASN A 39 -27.25 -2.53 -24.52
C ASN A 39 -27.06 -2.35 -23.00
N ALA A 40 -26.24 -1.40 -22.58
CA ALA A 40 -25.92 -1.16 -21.16
C ALA A 40 -27.18 -0.90 -20.30
N SER A 41 -28.14 -0.10 -20.79
CA SER A 41 -29.37 0.21 -20.05
C SER A 41 -30.28 -1.03 -19.91
N GLN A 42 -30.41 -1.81 -20.97
CA GLN A 42 -31.20 -3.05 -20.95
C GLN A 42 -30.54 -4.09 -20.05
N LEU A 43 -29.21 -4.16 -20.06
CA LEU A 43 -28.45 -5.06 -19.19
C LEU A 43 -28.68 -4.73 -17.70
N ARG A 44 -28.71 -3.45 -17.34
CA ARG A 44 -29.08 -3.01 -15.97
C ARG A 44 -30.47 -3.51 -15.57
N VAL A 45 -31.45 -3.43 -16.46
CA VAL A 45 -32.82 -3.95 -16.20
C VAL A 45 -32.78 -5.47 -16.01
N VAL A 46 -32.00 -6.20 -16.80
CA VAL A 46 -31.83 -7.65 -16.63
C VAL A 46 -31.24 -7.97 -15.27
N LEU A 47 -30.17 -7.29 -14.88
CA LEU A 47 -29.52 -7.47 -13.58
C LEU A 47 -30.49 -7.15 -12.42
N GLN A 48 -31.21 -6.04 -12.52
CA GLN A 48 -32.21 -5.65 -11.52
C GLN A 48 -33.28 -6.74 -11.32
N ASN A 49 -33.75 -7.32 -12.40
CA ASN A 49 -34.74 -8.40 -12.32
C ASN A 49 -34.16 -9.71 -11.76
N ILE A 50 -32.88 -10.01 -12.08
CA ILE A 50 -32.18 -11.15 -11.48
C ILE A 50 -32.07 -10.95 -9.98
N LEU A 51 -31.57 -9.81 -9.50
CA LEU A 51 -31.41 -9.57 -8.06
C LEU A 51 -32.77 -9.57 -7.34
N LYS A 52 -33.81 -8.97 -7.95
CA LYS A 52 -35.15 -9.05 -7.42
C LYS A 52 -35.64 -10.50 -7.30
N SER A 53 -35.37 -11.33 -8.29
CA SER A 53 -35.72 -12.76 -8.23
C SER A 53 -34.96 -13.49 -7.13
N LEU A 54 -33.67 -13.14 -6.91
CA LEU A 54 -32.87 -13.71 -5.82
C LEU A 54 -33.39 -13.27 -4.44
N ASP A 55 -33.84 -12.00 -4.32
CA ASP A 55 -34.52 -11.48 -3.13
C ASP A 55 -35.85 -12.21 -2.87
N ASP A 56 -36.71 -12.31 -3.88
CA ASP A 56 -38.06 -12.95 -3.79
C ASP A 56 -37.94 -14.43 -3.42
N GLN A 57 -36.93 -15.13 -3.90
CA GLN A 57 -36.68 -16.54 -3.64
C GLN A 57 -35.85 -16.80 -2.37
N GLY A 58 -35.24 -15.76 -1.77
CA GLY A 58 -34.43 -15.88 -0.58
C GLY A 58 -33.13 -16.71 -0.76
N VAL A 59 -32.62 -16.81 -1.99
CA VAL A 59 -31.50 -17.73 -2.36
C VAL A 59 -30.11 -17.12 -2.19
N TRP A 60 -29.97 -16.00 -1.51
CA TRP A 60 -28.68 -15.37 -1.23
C TRP A 60 -27.70 -16.27 -0.44
N GLY A 61 -28.18 -17.38 0.13
CA GLY A 61 -27.34 -18.40 0.77
C GLY A 61 -26.58 -19.29 -0.22
N ASP A 62 -27.08 -19.42 -1.45
CA ASP A 62 -26.42 -20.17 -2.53
C ASP A 62 -25.49 -19.25 -3.31
N THR A 63 -24.30 -19.09 -2.75
CA THR A 63 -23.22 -18.28 -3.34
C THR A 63 -22.78 -18.81 -4.71
N GLN A 64 -22.85 -20.12 -4.95
CA GLN A 64 -22.44 -20.69 -6.23
C GLN A 64 -23.41 -20.32 -7.34
N LEU A 65 -24.71 -20.43 -7.07
CA LEU A 65 -25.75 -20.02 -8.01
C LEU A 65 -25.65 -18.52 -8.34
N CYS A 66 -25.50 -17.67 -7.33
CA CYS A 66 -25.38 -16.22 -7.54
C CYS A 66 -24.13 -15.85 -8.36
N ARG A 67 -22.97 -16.47 -8.05
CA ARG A 67 -21.72 -16.31 -8.84
C ARG A 67 -21.90 -16.78 -10.28
N TRP A 68 -22.58 -17.88 -10.48
CA TRP A 68 -22.88 -18.40 -11.81
C TRP A 68 -23.71 -17.40 -12.62
N TYR A 69 -24.75 -16.79 -12.03
CA TYR A 69 -25.52 -15.74 -12.70
C TYR A 69 -24.65 -14.57 -13.13
N ALA A 70 -23.83 -14.06 -12.20
CA ALA A 70 -22.94 -12.94 -12.47
C ALA A 70 -21.94 -13.24 -13.61
N ASP A 71 -21.34 -14.43 -13.59
CA ASP A 71 -20.41 -14.90 -14.60
C ASP A 71 -21.10 -15.06 -15.97
N ARG A 72 -22.28 -15.73 -16.02
CA ARG A 72 -23.00 -15.95 -17.28
C ARG A 72 -23.50 -14.65 -17.90
N VAL A 73 -24.04 -13.72 -17.09
CA VAL A 73 -24.47 -12.43 -17.63
C VAL A 73 -23.27 -11.65 -18.18
N THR A 74 -22.14 -11.67 -17.49
CA THR A 74 -20.91 -11.02 -17.97
C THR A 74 -20.37 -11.67 -19.26
N GLU A 75 -20.28 -12.99 -19.31
CA GLU A 75 -19.82 -13.75 -20.48
C GLU A 75 -20.70 -13.50 -21.71
N TRP A 76 -22.04 -13.54 -21.52
CA TRP A 76 -22.98 -13.42 -22.62
C TRP A 76 -23.21 -11.99 -23.09
N SER A 77 -22.89 -11.00 -22.27
CA SER A 77 -22.99 -9.58 -22.62
C SER A 77 -22.06 -9.20 -23.76
N GLN A 78 -22.48 -8.20 -24.54
CA GLN A 78 -21.62 -7.61 -25.56
C GLN A 78 -20.33 -7.11 -24.92
N TYR A 79 -19.23 -7.35 -25.58
CA TYR A 79 -17.87 -7.03 -25.12
C TYR A 79 -17.75 -5.61 -24.55
N GLN A 80 -18.33 -4.63 -25.25
CA GLN A 80 -18.33 -3.22 -24.86
C GLN A 80 -19.19 -2.87 -23.63
N HIS A 81 -20.08 -3.76 -23.20
CA HIS A 81 -21.00 -3.53 -22.09
C HIS A 81 -20.77 -4.43 -20.88
N ARG A 82 -19.73 -5.29 -20.91
CA ARG A 82 -19.40 -6.20 -19.80
C ARG A 82 -19.08 -5.48 -18.50
N ASN A 83 -18.42 -4.31 -18.60
CA ASN A 83 -18.11 -3.46 -17.45
C ASN A 83 -19.34 -3.00 -16.66
N THR A 84 -20.53 -2.96 -17.30
CA THR A 84 -21.77 -2.58 -16.64
C THR A 84 -22.14 -3.54 -15.51
N VAL A 85 -21.79 -4.83 -15.63
CA VAL A 85 -22.18 -5.85 -14.64
C VAL A 85 -21.48 -5.62 -13.28
N PRO A 86 -20.12 -5.60 -13.18
CA PRO A 86 -19.47 -5.35 -11.91
C PRO A 86 -19.77 -3.96 -11.36
N THR A 87 -19.83 -2.92 -12.19
CA THR A 87 -20.16 -1.57 -11.74
C THR A 87 -21.54 -1.55 -11.07
N TRP A 88 -22.55 -2.12 -11.70
CA TRP A 88 -23.89 -2.14 -11.14
C TRP A 88 -24.02 -2.98 -9.86
N LEU A 89 -23.30 -4.11 -9.76
CA LEU A 89 -23.25 -4.91 -8.53
C LEU A 89 -22.59 -4.14 -7.36
N VAL A 90 -21.58 -3.32 -7.65
CA VAL A 90 -20.94 -2.45 -6.65
C VAL A 90 -21.90 -1.32 -6.24
N ASP A 91 -22.64 -0.72 -7.18
CA ASP A 91 -23.68 0.27 -6.89
C ASP A 91 -24.77 -0.31 -5.97
N GLU A 92 -25.21 -1.55 -6.22
CA GLU A 92 -26.15 -2.25 -5.33
C GLU A 92 -25.54 -2.49 -3.95
N LEU A 93 -24.27 -2.87 -3.86
CA LEU A 93 -23.57 -3.04 -2.58
C LEU A 93 -23.47 -1.72 -1.81
N VAL A 94 -23.23 -0.59 -2.51
CA VAL A 94 -23.24 0.76 -1.93
C VAL A 94 -24.65 1.09 -1.41
N SER A 95 -25.71 0.72 -2.12
CA SER A 95 -27.09 1.02 -1.70
C SER A 95 -27.49 0.38 -0.37
N ILE A 96 -26.90 -0.78 -0.05
CA ILE A 96 -27.18 -1.52 1.19
C ILE A 96 -26.12 -1.35 2.28
N GLN A 97 -25.08 -0.53 2.05
CA GLN A 97 -23.89 -0.41 2.93
C GLN A 97 -24.23 0.05 4.36
N ASP A 98 -25.33 0.77 4.56
CA ASP A 98 -25.71 1.34 5.85
C ASP A 98 -26.43 0.32 6.76
N SER A 99 -26.69 -0.88 6.28
CA SER A 99 -27.23 -1.95 7.12
C SER A 99 -26.24 -2.30 8.24
N PRO A 100 -26.64 -2.25 9.52
CA PRO A 100 -25.76 -2.51 10.65
C PRO A 100 -25.22 -3.94 10.65
N ASP A 101 -26.02 -4.90 10.21
CA ASP A 101 -25.65 -6.30 10.18
C ASP A 101 -25.11 -6.74 8.82
N ALA A 102 -24.04 -7.55 8.85
CA ALA A 102 -23.51 -8.18 7.66
C ALA A 102 -24.46 -9.27 7.17
N THR A 103 -25.26 -8.93 6.18
CA THR A 103 -26.23 -9.89 5.60
C THR A 103 -25.57 -10.87 4.64
N ARG A 104 -26.24 -12.00 4.38
CA ARG A 104 -25.82 -12.95 3.33
C ARG A 104 -25.77 -12.26 1.95
N LYS A 105 -26.69 -11.31 1.69
CA LYS A 105 -26.71 -10.54 0.44
C LYS A 105 -25.42 -9.74 0.24
N HIS A 106 -24.92 -9.01 1.26
CA HIS A 106 -23.65 -8.29 1.18
C HIS A 106 -22.48 -9.22 0.79
N LYS A 107 -22.35 -10.33 1.53
CA LYS A 107 -21.28 -11.29 1.29
C LYS A 107 -21.34 -11.89 -0.12
N THR A 108 -22.53 -12.23 -0.56
CA THR A 108 -22.74 -12.83 -1.88
C THR A 108 -22.50 -11.85 -3.01
N LEU A 109 -22.94 -10.58 -2.89
CA LEU A 109 -22.63 -9.52 -3.85
C LEU A 109 -21.12 -9.30 -3.98
N ILE A 110 -20.39 -9.23 -2.86
CA ILE A 110 -18.92 -9.12 -2.88
C ILE A 110 -18.32 -10.31 -3.65
N TYR A 111 -18.77 -11.51 -3.39
CA TYR A 111 -18.27 -12.70 -4.11
C TYR A 111 -18.64 -12.71 -5.60
N MET A 112 -19.82 -12.19 -5.99
CA MET A 112 -20.19 -12.02 -7.39
C MET A 112 -19.22 -11.07 -8.10
N VAL A 113 -18.93 -9.91 -7.51
CA VAL A 113 -17.97 -8.94 -8.04
C VAL A 113 -16.57 -9.56 -8.13
N THR A 114 -16.09 -10.19 -7.05
CA THR A 114 -14.78 -10.86 -7.03
C THR A 114 -14.66 -11.91 -8.13
N ASN A 115 -15.71 -12.71 -8.34
CA ASN A 115 -15.73 -13.74 -9.39
C ASN A 115 -15.62 -13.13 -10.79
N ILE A 116 -16.33 -12.04 -11.07
CA ILE A 116 -16.24 -11.33 -12.35
C ILE A 116 -14.82 -10.76 -12.55
N LEU A 117 -14.25 -10.14 -11.50
CA LEU A 117 -12.91 -9.57 -11.56
C LEU A 117 -11.80 -10.63 -11.67
N THR A 118 -12.03 -11.88 -11.25
CA THR A 118 -11.06 -12.97 -11.39
C THR A 118 -11.28 -13.82 -12.65
N ALA A 119 -12.42 -13.67 -13.32
CA ALA A 119 -12.75 -14.39 -14.54
C ALA A 119 -11.87 -13.92 -15.71
N PRO A 120 -11.61 -14.79 -16.71
CA PRO A 120 -10.77 -14.44 -17.86
C PRO A 120 -11.45 -13.52 -18.88
N HIS A 121 -12.63 -13.01 -18.56
CA HIS A 121 -13.40 -12.15 -19.46
C HIS A 121 -12.85 -10.73 -19.45
N PRO A 122 -12.47 -10.15 -20.60
CA PRO A 122 -12.00 -8.77 -20.63
C PRO A 122 -13.16 -7.79 -20.29
N LEU A 123 -12.86 -6.84 -19.39
CA LEU A 123 -13.78 -5.80 -18.91
C LEU A 123 -13.31 -4.43 -19.41
N ILE A 124 -13.46 -4.17 -20.70
CA ILE A 124 -13.05 -2.89 -21.28
C ILE A 124 -13.85 -1.74 -20.67
N ASN A 125 -13.20 -0.59 -20.52
CA ASN A 125 -13.77 0.63 -19.94
C ASN A 125 -14.29 0.48 -18.50
N LEU A 126 -13.74 -0.45 -17.74
CA LEU A 126 -14.03 -0.55 -16.31
C LEU A 126 -13.43 0.67 -15.58
N ALA A 127 -14.26 1.43 -14.88
CA ALA A 127 -13.85 2.56 -14.05
C ALA A 127 -13.21 2.06 -12.73
N THR A 128 -12.00 1.51 -12.83
CA THR A 128 -11.33 0.82 -11.69
C THR A 128 -11.08 1.73 -10.50
N THR A 129 -10.75 3.01 -10.72
CA THR A 129 -10.56 4.01 -9.65
C THR A 129 -11.86 4.35 -8.93
N GLU A 130 -12.99 4.36 -9.62
CA GLU A 130 -14.29 4.54 -9.00
C GLU A 130 -14.67 3.32 -8.14
N ILE A 131 -14.50 2.12 -8.69
CA ILE A 131 -14.81 0.87 -7.99
C ILE A 131 -13.94 0.71 -6.73
N ILE A 132 -12.62 0.96 -6.81
CA ILE A 132 -11.75 0.87 -5.63
C ILE A 132 -12.13 1.94 -4.61
N GLY A 133 -12.55 3.12 -5.08
CA GLY A 133 -13.07 4.20 -4.25
C GLY A 133 -14.30 3.76 -3.44
N GLN A 134 -15.30 3.21 -4.10
CA GLN A 134 -16.54 2.72 -3.48
C GLN A 134 -16.28 1.53 -2.54
N LEU A 135 -15.55 0.50 -2.98
CA LEU A 135 -15.26 -0.68 -2.17
C LEU A 135 -14.45 -0.34 -0.90
N SER A 136 -13.44 0.53 -1.00
CA SER A 136 -12.67 0.95 0.17
C SER A 136 -13.46 1.86 1.12
N GLN A 137 -14.42 2.65 0.61
CA GLN A 137 -15.36 3.38 1.45
C GLN A 137 -16.28 2.43 2.24
N ILE A 138 -16.81 1.40 1.59
CA ILE A 138 -17.62 0.36 2.25
C ILE A 138 -16.77 -0.34 3.33
N LEU A 139 -15.52 -0.71 3.02
CA LEU A 139 -14.61 -1.32 3.96
C LEU A 139 -14.43 -0.44 5.21
N LEU A 140 -14.14 0.85 5.04
CA LEU A 140 -13.96 1.77 6.17
C LEU A 140 -15.26 1.95 6.98
N ARG A 141 -16.43 2.00 6.35
CA ARG A 141 -17.73 2.03 7.06
C ARG A 141 -17.95 0.77 7.88
N ARG A 142 -17.67 -0.42 7.33
CA ARG A 142 -17.82 -1.69 8.05
C ARG A 142 -16.87 -1.76 9.25
N VAL A 143 -15.64 -1.28 9.11
CA VAL A 143 -14.67 -1.17 10.22
C VAL A 143 -15.20 -0.26 11.34
N VAL A 144 -15.87 0.85 11.00
CA VAL A 144 -16.47 1.76 11.99
C VAL A 144 -17.56 1.07 12.79
N ILE A 145 -18.41 0.28 12.12
CA ILE A 145 -19.50 -0.47 12.75
C ILE A 145 -18.94 -1.60 13.62
N ASN A 146 -18.06 -2.42 13.05
CA ASN A 146 -17.42 -3.55 13.73
C ASN A 146 -16.00 -3.79 13.20
N PRO A 147 -14.95 -3.53 14.01
CA PRO A 147 -13.56 -3.78 13.60
C PRO A 147 -13.23 -5.24 13.26
N GLN A 148 -14.11 -6.17 13.65
CA GLN A 148 -13.98 -7.61 13.36
C GLN A 148 -15.10 -8.12 12.44
N ASP A 149 -15.64 -7.24 11.57
CA ASP A 149 -16.70 -7.60 10.65
C ASP A 149 -16.27 -8.73 9.70
N GLY A 150 -17.12 -9.74 9.57
CA GLY A 150 -16.89 -10.89 8.67
C GLY A 150 -16.87 -10.55 7.18
N LEU A 151 -17.23 -9.30 6.78
CA LEU A 151 -17.16 -8.82 5.41
C LEU A 151 -15.80 -8.21 5.06
N LEU A 152 -14.93 -7.92 6.04
CA LEU A 152 -13.64 -7.26 5.79
C LEU A 152 -12.74 -8.11 4.88
N GLN A 153 -12.61 -9.40 5.17
CA GLN A 153 -11.79 -10.30 4.38
C GLN A 153 -12.32 -10.47 2.94
N PRO A 154 -13.62 -10.73 2.69
CA PRO A 154 -14.18 -10.70 1.33
C PRO A 154 -13.97 -9.38 0.59
N LEU A 155 -14.06 -8.22 1.26
CA LEU A 155 -13.80 -6.92 0.64
C LEU A 155 -12.32 -6.74 0.26
N ILE A 156 -11.38 -7.19 1.11
CA ILE A 156 -9.96 -7.20 0.80
C ILE A 156 -9.69 -8.04 -0.45
N GLU A 157 -10.27 -9.23 -0.53
CA GLU A 157 -10.13 -10.12 -1.70
C GLU A 157 -10.72 -9.48 -2.97
N CYS A 158 -11.87 -8.81 -2.85
CA CYS A 158 -12.52 -8.13 -3.96
C CYS A 158 -11.68 -6.95 -4.49
N ILE A 159 -11.16 -6.10 -3.59
CA ILE A 159 -10.27 -4.99 -3.96
C ILE A 159 -8.96 -5.53 -4.59
N SER A 160 -8.39 -6.57 -4.02
CA SER A 160 -7.20 -7.22 -4.56
C SER A 160 -7.42 -7.75 -5.98
N ALA A 161 -8.61 -8.30 -6.26
CA ALA A 161 -8.96 -8.85 -7.55
C ALA A 161 -8.96 -7.80 -8.69
N LEU A 162 -9.08 -6.50 -8.38
CA LEU A 162 -8.91 -5.43 -9.38
C LEU A 162 -7.54 -5.47 -10.05
N GLY A 163 -6.50 -5.95 -9.37
CA GLY A 163 -5.16 -6.13 -9.93
C GLY A 163 -5.10 -7.09 -11.12
N THR A 164 -6.11 -7.93 -11.33
CA THR A 164 -6.17 -8.84 -12.50
C THR A 164 -6.65 -8.16 -13.79
N HIS A 165 -7.26 -6.97 -13.71
CA HIS A 165 -7.84 -6.24 -14.83
C HIS A 165 -7.07 -4.96 -15.16
N MET A 166 -5.77 -5.10 -15.44
CA MET A 166 -4.90 -3.99 -15.85
C MET A 166 -4.85 -3.88 -17.36
N TYR A 167 -5.39 -2.79 -17.91
CA TYR A 167 -5.41 -2.51 -19.35
C TYR A 167 -4.37 -1.49 -19.77
N TYR A 168 -3.98 -0.60 -18.88
CA TYR A 168 -2.99 0.45 -19.12
C TYR A 168 -1.78 0.25 -18.21
N ALA A 169 -0.60 0.57 -18.73
CA ALA A 169 0.66 0.36 -18.01
C ALA A 169 0.70 1.03 -16.63
N ASP A 170 0.10 2.22 -16.51
CA ASP A 170 0.13 3.04 -15.30
C ASP A 170 -1.05 2.81 -14.36
N GLN A 171 -2.02 2.01 -14.74
CA GLN A 171 -3.27 1.83 -14.00
C GLN A 171 -3.05 1.31 -12.56
N ILE A 172 -2.04 0.45 -12.37
CA ILE A 172 -1.70 -0.06 -11.04
C ILE A 172 -1.18 1.04 -10.12
N GLN A 173 -0.47 2.03 -10.67
CA GLN A 173 0.02 3.19 -9.95
C GLN A 173 -1.15 4.00 -9.38
N ASP A 174 -2.14 4.30 -10.21
CA ASP A 174 -3.32 5.08 -9.81
C ASP A 174 -4.11 4.38 -8.69
N LEU A 175 -4.31 3.05 -8.81
CA LEU A 175 -5.01 2.27 -7.80
C LEU A 175 -4.23 2.17 -6.48
N ALA A 176 -2.92 2.01 -6.56
CA ALA A 176 -2.05 1.99 -5.39
C ALA A 176 -2.03 3.37 -4.69
N GLU A 177 -1.96 4.46 -5.45
CA GLU A 177 -2.00 5.83 -4.91
C GLU A 177 -3.32 6.13 -4.20
N GLU A 178 -4.45 5.65 -4.73
CA GLU A 178 -5.75 5.80 -4.07
C GLU A 178 -5.78 5.09 -2.70
N LEU A 179 -5.24 3.86 -2.61
CA LEU A 179 -5.14 3.14 -1.33
C LEU A 179 -4.16 3.81 -0.38
N VAL A 180 -3.00 4.26 -0.87
CA VAL A 180 -2.01 4.99 -0.07
C VAL A 180 -2.62 6.28 0.48
N ALA A 181 -3.34 7.05 -0.33
CA ALA A 181 -4.01 8.27 0.13
C ALA A 181 -5.00 8.00 1.28
N ARG A 182 -5.72 6.87 1.22
CA ARG A 182 -6.62 6.44 2.31
C ARG A 182 -5.88 6.01 3.55
N ILE A 183 -4.78 5.25 3.40
CA ILE A 183 -3.90 4.86 4.52
C ILE A 183 -3.39 6.11 5.24
N VAL A 184 -2.83 7.06 4.50
CA VAL A 184 -2.33 8.34 5.04
C VAL A 184 -3.43 9.14 5.72
N ASN A 185 -4.63 9.18 5.11
CA ASN A 185 -5.76 9.87 5.73
C ASN A 185 -6.19 9.23 7.05
N VAL A 186 -6.30 7.90 7.13
CA VAL A 186 -6.62 7.20 8.38
C VAL A 186 -5.51 7.36 9.42
N GLN A 187 -4.26 7.37 8.99
CA GLN A 187 -3.11 7.61 9.88
C GLN A 187 -3.16 9.00 10.51
N LEU A 188 -3.41 10.04 9.71
CA LEU A 188 -3.38 11.44 10.15
C LEU A 188 -4.65 11.87 10.88
N ASN A 189 -5.82 11.46 10.39
CA ASN A 189 -7.12 11.97 10.81
C ASN A 189 -7.95 10.96 11.61
N GLY A 190 -7.52 9.68 11.64
CA GLY A 190 -8.33 8.59 12.19
C GLY A 190 -9.39 8.10 11.20
N VAL A 191 -10.26 7.22 11.67
CA VAL A 191 -11.34 6.66 10.86
C VAL A 191 -12.50 7.67 10.79
N PRO A 192 -13.10 7.91 9.61
CA PRO A 192 -14.20 8.86 9.46
C PRO A 192 -15.34 8.61 10.46
N GLY A 193 -15.80 9.68 11.13
CA GLY A 193 -16.89 9.59 12.10
C GLY A 193 -16.47 9.16 13.51
N ARG A 194 -15.19 8.94 13.78
CA ARG A 194 -14.64 8.64 15.12
C ARG A 194 -13.61 9.69 15.55
N ALA A 195 -13.50 9.88 16.87
CA ALA A 195 -12.44 10.73 17.41
C ALA A 195 -11.06 10.14 17.10
N LYS A 196 -10.08 11.00 16.79
CA LYS A 196 -8.70 10.57 16.56
C LYS A 196 -8.13 9.96 17.83
N ASN A 197 -7.96 8.66 17.85
CA ASN A 197 -7.33 7.90 18.93
C ASN A 197 -6.39 6.86 18.33
N THR A 198 -5.13 6.86 18.73
CA THR A 198 -4.11 5.91 18.27
C THR A 198 -4.39 4.48 18.74
N SER A 199 -5.09 4.30 19.86
CA SER A 199 -5.47 3.00 20.42
C SER A 199 -6.86 2.53 19.97
N ASP A 200 -7.51 3.21 18.99
CA ASP A 200 -8.82 2.80 18.49
C ASP A 200 -8.70 1.49 17.68
N PRO A 201 -9.38 0.40 18.09
CA PRO A 201 -9.38 -0.85 17.34
C PRO A 201 -9.93 -0.71 15.91
N ALA A 202 -10.81 0.27 15.67
CA ALA A 202 -11.27 0.55 14.31
C ALA A 202 -10.14 1.14 13.44
N ARG A 203 -9.30 2.02 14.01
CA ARG A 203 -8.13 2.56 13.29
C ARG A 203 -7.13 1.44 12.94
N GLU A 204 -6.85 0.55 13.87
CA GLU A 204 -6.01 -0.63 13.64
C GLU A 204 -6.56 -1.50 12.51
N ALA A 205 -7.84 -1.89 12.61
CA ALA A 205 -8.49 -2.73 11.61
C ALA A 205 -8.52 -2.06 10.22
N ALA A 206 -8.76 -0.74 10.15
CA ALA A 206 -8.75 0.03 8.91
C ALA A 206 -7.38 0.02 8.25
N LEU A 207 -6.31 0.36 9.00
CA LEU A 207 -4.95 0.38 8.48
C LEU A 207 -4.49 -1.02 8.03
N CYS A 208 -4.71 -2.04 8.85
CA CYS A 208 -4.35 -3.42 8.49
C CYS A 208 -5.11 -3.91 7.26
N SER A 209 -6.40 -3.58 7.13
CA SER A 209 -7.20 -3.98 5.96
C SER A 209 -6.77 -3.26 4.69
N LEU A 210 -6.50 -1.94 4.75
CA LEU A 210 -6.03 -1.17 3.60
C LEU A 210 -4.63 -1.62 3.14
N LEU A 211 -3.73 -1.94 4.07
CA LEU A 211 -2.42 -2.51 3.77
C LEU A 211 -2.54 -3.90 3.11
N ALA A 212 -3.49 -4.72 3.58
CA ALA A 212 -3.78 -6.01 2.95
C ALA A 212 -4.34 -5.84 1.53
N CYS A 213 -5.23 -4.86 1.31
CA CYS A 213 -5.73 -4.51 -0.02
C CYS A 213 -4.59 -4.11 -0.97
N LEU A 214 -3.69 -3.23 -0.50
CA LEU A 214 -2.57 -2.74 -1.30
C LEU A 214 -1.61 -3.88 -1.69
N SER A 215 -1.26 -4.74 -0.74
CA SER A 215 -0.41 -5.92 -1.00
C SER A 215 -1.10 -6.92 -1.94
N GLY A 216 -2.38 -7.22 -1.72
CA GLY A 216 -3.14 -8.13 -2.55
C GLY A 216 -3.34 -7.61 -3.98
N LEU A 217 -3.53 -6.30 -4.15
CA LEU A 217 -3.66 -5.65 -5.45
C LEU A 217 -2.39 -5.81 -6.30
N THR A 218 -1.22 -5.52 -5.71
CA THR A 218 0.08 -5.66 -6.40
C THR A 218 0.39 -7.12 -6.71
N GLU A 219 0.14 -8.03 -5.77
CA GLU A 219 0.33 -9.48 -5.98
C GLU A 219 -0.57 -10.03 -7.09
N ALA A 220 -1.84 -9.60 -7.16
CA ALA A 220 -2.76 -10.02 -8.22
C ALA A 220 -2.30 -9.50 -9.60
N ALA A 221 -1.81 -8.26 -9.66
CA ALA A 221 -1.28 -7.67 -10.88
C ALA A 221 -0.02 -8.41 -11.37
N ASP A 222 0.88 -8.83 -10.47
CA ASP A 222 2.06 -9.62 -10.81
C ASP A 222 1.71 -11.01 -11.34
N LYS A 223 0.80 -11.70 -10.66
CA LYS A 223 0.32 -13.02 -11.10
C LYS A 223 -0.33 -12.94 -12.49
N ASN A 224 -1.04 -11.86 -12.78
CA ASN A 224 -1.63 -11.65 -14.10
C ASN A 224 -0.57 -11.36 -15.16
N ALA A 225 0.43 -10.54 -14.89
CA ALA A 225 1.54 -10.26 -15.78
C ALA A 225 2.31 -11.55 -16.13
N ALA A 226 2.67 -12.36 -15.12
CA ALA A 226 3.37 -13.63 -15.31
C ALA A 226 2.57 -14.64 -16.15
N ARG A 227 1.24 -14.69 -16.00
CA ARG A 227 0.37 -15.56 -16.82
C ARG A 227 0.32 -15.15 -18.29
N THR A 228 0.43 -13.88 -18.58
CA THR A 228 0.42 -13.36 -19.95
C THR A 228 1.75 -13.61 -20.66
N GLU A 229 2.88 -13.47 -19.96
CA GLU A 229 4.22 -13.79 -20.49
C GLU A 229 4.39 -15.27 -20.81
N GLY A 230 3.91 -16.18 -19.94
CA GLY A 230 3.96 -17.63 -20.19
C GLY A 230 3.19 -18.08 -21.43
N LYS A 231 2.07 -17.42 -21.75
CA LYS A 231 1.27 -17.74 -22.94
C LYS A 231 1.90 -17.26 -24.26
N SER A 232 2.69 -16.18 -24.23
CA SER A 232 3.34 -15.65 -25.42
C SER A 232 4.50 -16.53 -25.90
N SER A 233 5.23 -17.17 -24.98
CA SER A 233 6.36 -18.02 -25.30
C SER A 233 5.96 -19.36 -25.96
N ASP A 234 4.78 -19.88 -25.64
CA ASP A 234 4.27 -21.12 -26.26
C ASP A 234 3.66 -20.88 -27.66
N SER A 235 3.06 -19.71 -27.89
CA SER A 235 2.48 -19.35 -29.18
C SER A 235 3.53 -19.06 -30.26
N ASP A 236 4.73 -18.61 -29.89
CA ASP A 236 5.81 -18.34 -30.84
C ASP A 236 6.45 -19.64 -31.37
N LYS A 237 6.42 -20.72 -30.57
CA LYS A 237 6.88 -22.05 -31.04
C LYS A 237 5.91 -22.73 -32.01
N GLU A 238 4.65 -22.40 -32.01
CA GLU A 238 3.63 -22.94 -32.93
C GLU A 238 3.51 -22.11 -34.22
N ARG A 239 3.88 -20.81 -34.20
CA ARG A 239 3.80 -19.92 -35.37
C ARG A 239 4.79 -20.20 -36.47
N ASP A 240 5.91 -20.85 -36.19
CA ASP A 240 6.87 -21.26 -37.20
C ASP A 240 6.38 -22.42 -38.09
N ARG A 241 5.17 -22.96 -37.79
CA ARG A 241 4.60 -24.09 -38.54
C ARG A 241 3.40 -23.78 -39.44
N GLU A 242 2.75 -22.65 -39.29
CA GLU A 242 1.60 -22.30 -40.15
C GLU A 242 1.65 -20.86 -40.63
N GLY A 243 1.81 -20.71 -41.96
CA GLY A 243 1.84 -19.41 -42.62
C GLY A 243 0.53 -18.66 -42.52
N SER A 244 0.68 -17.37 -42.26
CA SER A 244 -0.24 -16.30 -42.60
C SER A 244 -1.70 -16.44 -42.14
N ARG A 245 -1.97 -16.09 -40.90
CA ARG A 245 -3.31 -15.71 -40.43
C ARG A 245 -3.26 -14.35 -39.79
N GLU A 246 -4.22 -13.47 -40.11
CA GLU A 246 -4.36 -12.15 -39.50
C GLU A 246 -4.43 -12.26 -37.96
N PRO A 247 -3.78 -11.32 -37.21
CA PRO A 247 -3.77 -11.35 -35.77
C PRO A 247 -5.20 -11.17 -35.22
N SER A 248 -5.73 -12.19 -34.56
CA SER A 248 -7.02 -12.11 -33.88
C SER A 248 -6.96 -11.08 -32.74
N GLU A 249 -8.08 -10.42 -32.43
CA GLU A 249 -8.19 -9.39 -31.37
C GLU A 249 -7.66 -9.86 -30.00
N SER A 250 -7.67 -11.17 -29.71
CA SER A 250 -7.09 -11.73 -28.49
C SER A 250 -5.56 -11.55 -28.40
N THR A 251 -4.86 -11.49 -29.53
CA THR A 251 -3.40 -11.30 -29.58
C THR A 251 -3.00 -9.86 -29.23
N ILE A 252 -3.83 -8.89 -29.63
CA ILE A 252 -3.57 -7.46 -29.33
C ILE A 252 -3.72 -7.18 -27.82
N THR A 253 -4.68 -7.84 -27.16
CA THR A 253 -4.91 -7.69 -25.71
C THR A 253 -3.76 -8.32 -24.91
N THR A 254 -3.22 -9.45 -25.37
CA THR A 254 -2.13 -10.16 -24.69
C THR A 254 -0.81 -9.37 -24.75
N ILE A 255 -0.50 -8.72 -25.88
CA ILE A 255 0.73 -7.91 -26.04
C ILE A 255 0.70 -6.65 -25.18
N ARG A 256 -0.48 -6.09 -24.90
CA ARG A 256 -0.62 -4.90 -24.03
C ARG A 256 -0.47 -5.21 -22.53
N ALA A 257 -0.92 -6.38 -22.08
CA ALA A 257 -0.88 -6.77 -20.66
C ALA A 257 0.55 -7.06 -20.13
N SER A 258 1.52 -7.36 -21.01
CA SER A 258 2.90 -7.68 -20.61
C SER A 258 3.77 -6.45 -20.27
N ARG A 259 3.22 -5.25 -20.27
CA ARG A 259 3.95 -3.98 -20.05
C ARG A 259 3.36 -3.14 -18.91
N ARG A 260 3.03 -3.76 -17.77
CA ARG A 260 2.66 -2.95 -16.62
C ARG A 260 3.88 -2.20 -16.08
N ASN A 261 3.70 -0.96 -15.69
CA ASN A 261 4.68 -0.23 -14.92
C ASN A 261 4.62 -0.66 -13.46
N ASN A 262 5.76 -0.64 -12.79
CA ASN A 262 5.83 -0.89 -11.35
C ASN A 262 5.30 0.32 -10.57
N VAL A 263 4.74 0.07 -9.40
CA VAL A 263 4.33 1.14 -8.48
C VAL A 263 5.56 1.92 -8.01
N SER A 264 5.50 3.24 -8.08
CA SER A 264 6.62 4.10 -7.71
C SER A 264 6.95 4.00 -6.23
N PRO A 265 8.24 3.87 -5.85
CA PRO A 265 8.67 3.95 -4.45
C PRO A 265 8.28 5.26 -3.75
N GLU A 266 8.15 6.35 -4.51
CA GLU A 266 7.74 7.65 -3.96
C GLU A 266 6.33 7.63 -3.35
N SER A 267 5.42 6.83 -3.92
CA SER A 267 4.06 6.68 -3.37
C SER A 267 4.07 6.05 -1.97
N TRP A 268 5.00 5.13 -1.72
CA TRP A 268 5.16 4.50 -0.41
C TRP A 268 5.87 5.38 0.63
N GLN A 269 6.63 6.37 0.20
CA GLN A 269 7.40 7.23 1.09
C GLN A 269 6.53 7.94 2.13
N GLU A 270 5.29 8.30 1.78
CA GLU A 270 4.34 8.96 2.68
C GLU A 270 3.84 8.05 3.82
N THR A 271 3.92 6.73 3.64
CA THR A 271 3.44 5.75 4.62
C THR A 271 4.52 5.27 5.60
N LEU A 272 5.80 5.63 5.40
CA LEU A 272 6.93 5.13 6.20
C LEU A 272 6.81 5.43 7.70
N ALA A 273 6.05 6.47 8.08
CA ALA A 273 5.75 6.78 9.48
C ALA A 273 4.98 5.64 10.19
N LEU A 274 4.35 4.71 9.45
CA LEU A 274 3.70 3.53 10.01
C LEU A 274 4.68 2.52 10.64
N LEU A 275 5.98 2.59 10.31
CA LEU A 275 7.02 1.84 11.04
C LEU A 275 7.19 2.31 12.49
N CYS A 276 6.81 3.55 12.77
CA CYS A 276 6.92 4.17 14.09
C CYS A 276 5.56 4.27 14.82
N GLU A 277 4.54 3.53 14.37
CA GLU A 277 3.23 3.50 15.03
C GLU A 277 3.31 2.88 16.43
N SER A 278 2.44 3.37 17.33
CA SER A 278 2.37 2.84 18.70
C SER A 278 1.92 1.37 18.74
N ASN A 279 1.02 0.99 17.84
CA ASN A 279 0.48 -0.36 17.77
C ASN A 279 1.39 -1.30 16.97
N TYR A 280 1.90 -2.37 17.62
CA TYR A 280 2.78 -3.37 17.00
C TYR A 280 2.13 -4.06 15.79
N ARG A 281 0.83 -4.38 15.83
CA ARG A 281 0.15 -5.06 14.72
C ARG A 281 0.18 -4.23 13.44
N ILE A 282 0.03 -2.90 13.57
CA ILE A 282 0.14 -1.98 12.43
C ILE A 282 1.58 -2.00 11.90
N ARG A 283 2.60 -1.91 12.79
CA ARG A 283 4.01 -1.98 12.38
C ARG A 283 4.35 -3.28 11.66
N ALA A 284 3.92 -4.41 12.22
CA ALA A 284 4.15 -5.75 11.65
C ALA A 284 3.49 -5.91 10.28
N MET A 285 2.22 -5.52 10.16
CA MET A 285 1.49 -5.58 8.90
C MET A 285 2.09 -4.65 7.86
N TYR A 286 2.50 -3.46 8.28
CA TYR A 286 3.18 -2.51 7.40
C TYR A 286 4.53 -3.04 6.92
N ALA A 287 5.38 -3.56 7.82
CA ALA A 287 6.68 -4.13 7.46
C ALA A 287 6.54 -5.30 6.47
N ARG A 288 5.52 -6.16 6.66
CA ARG A 288 5.20 -7.24 5.71
C ARG A 288 4.83 -6.69 4.34
N SER A 289 3.91 -5.73 4.30
CA SER A 289 3.45 -5.12 3.04
C SER A 289 4.60 -4.39 2.33
N LEU A 290 5.44 -3.69 3.08
CA LEU A 290 6.60 -2.99 2.56
C LEU A 290 7.67 -3.95 2.01
N ALA A 291 7.95 -5.05 2.70
CA ALA A 291 8.87 -6.06 2.20
C ALA A 291 8.36 -6.74 0.93
N SER A 292 7.05 -6.99 0.84
CA SER A 292 6.39 -7.50 -0.38
C SER A 292 6.54 -6.49 -1.53
N PHE A 293 6.25 -5.21 -1.27
CA PHE A 293 6.42 -4.14 -2.24
C PHE A 293 7.87 -4.05 -2.76
N VAL A 294 8.87 -4.05 -1.87
CA VAL A 294 10.28 -3.98 -2.29
C VAL A 294 10.66 -5.16 -3.17
N ARG A 295 10.17 -6.36 -2.88
CA ARG A 295 10.46 -7.56 -3.69
C ARG A 295 9.76 -7.57 -5.07
N GLN A 296 8.56 -7.01 -5.17
CA GLN A 296 7.72 -7.12 -6.35
C GLN A 296 7.81 -5.88 -7.25
N GLU A 297 7.80 -4.68 -6.65
CA GLU A 297 7.68 -3.44 -7.39
C GLU A 297 9.01 -2.73 -7.62
N VAL A 298 9.99 -2.94 -6.75
CA VAL A 298 11.32 -2.36 -6.95
C VAL A 298 12.13 -3.29 -7.85
N LYS A 299 12.47 -2.81 -9.05
CA LYS A 299 13.25 -3.60 -10.02
C LYS A 299 14.59 -4.01 -9.43
N THR A 300 14.85 -5.31 -9.45
CA THR A 300 16.16 -5.86 -9.07
C THR A 300 17.26 -5.25 -9.96
N GLU A 301 18.37 -4.89 -9.37
CA GLU A 301 19.51 -4.37 -10.14
C GLU A 301 20.04 -5.45 -11.09
N PRO A 302 20.33 -5.12 -12.37
CA PRO A 302 20.52 -6.10 -13.45
C PRO A 302 21.73 -7.02 -13.29
N PHE A 303 22.64 -6.70 -12.39
CA PHE A 303 23.86 -7.48 -12.10
C PHE A 303 23.71 -8.42 -10.89
N VAL A 304 22.49 -8.53 -10.33
CA VAL A 304 22.20 -9.44 -9.22
C VAL A 304 21.77 -10.79 -9.76
N GLN A 305 22.54 -11.84 -9.49
CA GLN A 305 22.17 -13.22 -9.78
C GLN A 305 21.85 -13.96 -8.48
N LYS A 306 20.75 -14.71 -8.47
CA LYS A 306 20.38 -15.59 -7.37
C LYS A 306 21.08 -16.93 -7.58
N GLU A 307 21.98 -17.33 -6.69
CA GLU A 307 22.45 -18.71 -6.65
C GLU A 307 21.37 -19.55 -5.95
N GLU A 308 20.77 -20.48 -6.67
CA GLU A 308 19.87 -21.50 -6.10
C GLU A 308 20.71 -22.53 -5.31
N THR A 309 21.05 -22.21 -4.08
CA THR A 309 21.62 -23.17 -3.15
C THR A 309 20.50 -23.85 -2.37
N GLY A 310 20.27 -25.13 -2.65
CA GLY A 310 19.09 -25.93 -2.30
C GLY A 310 18.86 -26.26 -0.83
N GLU A 311 19.48 -25.64 0.18
CA GLU A 311 19.34 -26.08 1.58
C GLU A 311 18.86 -25.06 2.59
N ASN A 312 18.86 -23.74 2.30
CA ASN A 312 18.33 -22.74 3.22
C ASN A 312 17.78 -21.51 2.46
N PRO A 313 16.47 -21.32 2.36
CA PRO A 313 15.91 -20.16 1.65
C PRO A 313 16.21 -18.80 2.31
N MET A 314 16.59 -18.78 3.59
CA MET A 314 16.96 -17.54 4.30
C MET A 314 18.38 -17.03 3.97
N LEU A 315 19.22 -17.85 3.38
CA LEU A 315 20.58 -17.51 2.96
C LEU A 315 20.76 -17.77 1.45
N ALA A 316 19.76 -17.44 0.65
CA ALA A 316 19.95 -17.41 -0.80
C ALA A 316 21.18 -16.55 -1.09
N LYS A 317 22.29 -17.17 -1.47
CA LYS A 317 23.53 -16.46 -1.81
C LYS A 317 23.27 -15.65 -3.05
N MET A 318 23.13 -14.35 -2.89
CA MET A 318 23.12 -13.42 -4.00
C MET A 318 24.57 -13.09 -4.34
N LYS A 319 24.92 -13.27 -5.59
CA LYS A 319 26.23 -12.91 -6.11
C LYS A 319 26.07 -11.79 -7.13
N ILE A 320 26.91 -10.78 -7.01
CA ILE A 320 27.00 -9.72 -8.01
C ILE A 320 27.91 -10.21 -9.12
N VAL A 321 27.35 -10.37 -10.31
CA VAL A 321 28.11 -10.69 -11.51
C VAL A 321 28.08 -9.48 -12.42
N VAL A 322 29.23 -8.80 -12.52
CA VAL A 322 29.39 -7.68 -13.45
C VAL A 322 29.88 -8.24 -14.78
N ASP A 323 29.04 -8.10 -15.81
CA ASP A 323 29.46 -8.37 -17.18
C ASP A 323 30.63 -7.43 -17.53
N PRO A 324 31.77 -7.93 -18.03
CA PRO A 324 32.92 -7.10 -18.43
C PRO A 324 32.56 -6.07 -19.52
N SER A 325 31.46 -6.28 -20.23
CA SER A 325 30.92 -5.30 -21.20
C SER A 325 30.07 -4.20 -20.56
N PHE A 326 29.76 -4.29 -19.26
CA PHE A 326 28.95 -3.33 -18.55
C PHE A 326 29.66 -1.99 -18.44
N LYS A 327 29.23 -1.01 -19.23
CA LYS A 327 29.66 0.37 -19.08
C LYS A 327 28.69 1.07 -18.14
N ALA A 328 29.19 1.58 -17.01
CA ALA A 328 28.40 2.42 -16.13
C ALA A 328 27.80 3.59 -16.92
N SER A 329 26.55 3.43 -17.35
CA SER A 329 25.83 4.41 -18.16
C SER A 329 25.33 5.59 -17.35
N SER A 330 25.31 5.46 -16.02
CA SER A 330 24.71 6.44 -15.13
C SER A 330 25.79 7.26 -14.44
N ARG A 331 25.61 8.58 -14.44
CA ARG A 331 26.42 9.47 -13.59
C ARG A 331 26.16 9.10 -12.12
N PRO A 332 27.21 9.05 -11.26
CA PRO A 332 27.07 8.68 -9.84
C PRO A 332 26.01 9.48 -9.09
N SER A 333 25.82 10.75 -9.48
CA SER A 333 24.77 11.63 -8.91
C SER A 333 23.35 11.13 -9.17
N ILE A 334 23.11 10.37 -10.24
CA ILE A 334 21.78 9.84 -10.55
C ILE A 334 21.43 8.69 -9.61
N LEU A 335 22.41 7.85 -9.22
CA LEU A 335 22.19 6.74 -8.31
C LEU A 335 21.77 7.18 -6.89
N VAL A 336 22.12 8.41 -6.49
CA VAL A 336 21.76 8.94 -5.16
C VAL A 336 20.46 9.72 -5.20
N ALA A 337 20.11 10.30 -6.34
CA ALA A 337 18.94 11.19 -6.50
C ALA A 337 17.73 10.51 -7.16
N ASP A 338 17.81 9.21 -7.48
CA ASP A 338 16.68 8.49 -8.08
C ASP A 338 15.56 8.21 -7.05
N PRO A 339 14.33 7.88 -7.51
CA PRO A 339 13.19 7.63 -6.63
C PRO A 339 13.45 6.52 -5.60
N VAL A 340 14.18 5.47 -5.99
CA VAL A 340 14.50 4.35 -5.09
C VAL A 340 15.46 4.80 -3.98
N SER A 341 16.50 5.56 -4.30
CA SER A 341 17.45 6.06 -3.31
C SER A 341 16.79 7.06 -2.35
N ARG A 342 15.90 7.93 -2.85
CA ARG A 342 15.10 8.82 -2.00
C ARG A 342 14.23 8.03 -1.02
N PHE A 343 13.52 7.02 -1.52
CA PHE A 343 12.73 6.12 -0.68
C PHE A 343 13.59 5.40 0.38
N LEU A 344 14.77 4.88 0.00
CA LEU A 344 15.67 4.22 0.94
C LEU A 344 16.21 5.18 2.01
N ASN A 345 16.53 6.42 1.68
CA ASN A 345 16.93 7.43 2.68
C ASN A 345 15.82 7.67 3.69
N ALA A 346 14.56 7.78 3.25
CA ALA A 346 13.41 7.93 4.14
C ALA A 346 13.20 6.68 5.00
N LEU A 347 13.34 5.48 4.43
CA LEU A 347 13.27 4.21 5.14
C LEU A 347 14.35 4.12 6.23
N HIS A 348 15.60 4.45 5.90
CA HIS A 348 16.71 4.47 6.86
C HIS A 348 16.47 5.48 7.99
N GLY A 349 15.88 6.64 7.69
CA GLY A 349 15.47 7.62 8.70
C GLY A 349 14.42 7.06 9.67
N SER A 350 13.42 6.37 9.17
CA SER A 350 12.36 5.74 10.00
C SER A 350 12.93 4.59 10.85
N ILE A 351 13.80 3.75 10.29
CA ILE A 351 14.47 2.66 11.01
C ILE A 351 15.34 3.22 12.14
N PHE A 352 16.16 4.21 11.84
CA PHE A 352 17.01 4.85 12.84
C PHE A 352 16.19 5.46 13.97
N SER A 353 15.12 6.17 13.65
CA SER A 353 14.22 6.78 14.64
C SER A 353 13.60 5.73 15.56
N LEU A 354 13.11 4.60 15.02
CA LEU A 354 12.52 3.53 15.83
C LEU A 354 13.57 2.86 16.73
N VAL A 355 14.76 2.56 16.21
CA VAL A 355 15.83 1.92 17.00
C VAL A 355 16.31 2.83 18.13
N MET A 356 16.37 4.15 17.91
CA MET A 356 16.85 5.14 18.88
C MET A 356 15.77 5.74 19.77
N ALA A 357 14.48 5.41 19.55
CA ALA A 357 13.36 5.92 20.37
C ALA A 357 13.57 5.61 21.86
N GLN A 358 13.46 6.58 22.76
CA GLN A 358 13.63 6.38 24.20
C GLN A 358 12.28 6.01 24.86
N ALA A 359 12.32 5.14 25.87
CA ALA A 359 11.13 4.84 26.65
C ALA A 359 10.91 5.95 27.70
N ASP A 360 9.73 6.58 27.68
CA ASP A 360 9.39 7.71 28.58
C ASP A 360 9.49 7.42 30.09
N GLY A 361 9.61 6.15 30.48
CA GLY A 361 9.70 5.74 31.88
C GLY A 361 11.07 5.99 32.52
N GLU A 362 12.15 6.07 31.74
CA GLU A 362 13.50 6.16 32.30
C GLU A 362 13.93 7.60 32.64
N GLN A 363 13.36 8.60 31.98
CA GLN A 363 13.66 10.01 32.26
C GLN A 363 13.10 10.52 33.59
N ARG A 364 12.02 9.94 34.12
CA ARG A 364 11.45 10.34 35.41
C ARG A 364 12.21 9.78 36.62
N GLN A 365 12.95 8.69 36.49
CA GLN A 365 13.73 8.13 37.60
C GLN A 365 15.10 8.78 37.79
N SER A 366 15.69 9.38 36.75
CA SER A 366 17.00 10.04 36.89
C SER A 366 16.93 11.46 37.47
N SER A 367 15.75 12.09 37.51
CA SER A 367 15.58 13.45 38.08
C SER A 367 15.10 13.44 39.54
N SER A 368 14.79 12.26 40.12
CA SER A 368 14.34 12.18 41.52
C SER A 368 15.43 11.71 42.49
N ALA A 369 16.66 11.45 42.01
CA ALA A 369 17.74 10.90 42.84
C ALA A 369 18.80 11.93 43.35
N THR A 370 18.55 13.22 43.21
CA THR A 370 19.43 14.25 43.80
C THR A 370 18.61 15.27 44.56
N GLY A 371 18.33 14.97 45.80
CA GLY A 371 17.62 15.92 46.67
C GLY A 371 17.25 15.37 48.04
N ASP A 372 18.12 14.62 48.68
CA ASP A 372 18.08 14.45 50.14
C ASP A 372 19.18 15.34 50.72
N SER A 373 18.82 16.49 51.21
CA SER A 373 19.55 17.18 52.26
C SER A 373 18.53 17.79 53.21
N ASP A 374 18.52 17.24 54.41
CA ASP A 374 17.84 17.70 55.60
C ASP A 374 18.00 19.20 55.82
N SER A 375 16.89 19.89 56.06
CA SER A 375 16.85 20.99 56.97
C SER A 375 15.41 21.26 57.42
N ASP A 376 15.12 20.88 58.66
CA ASP A 376 14.02 21.36 59.47
C ASP A 376 14.02 22.90 59.53
N SER A 377 12.92 23.52 59.15
CA SER A 377 12.49 24.80 59.78
C SER A 377 11.02 25.05 59.42
N ASP A 378 10.18 24.94 60.47
CA ASP A 378 8.84 25.48 60.56
C ASP A 378 8.83 26.99 60.27
N VAL A 379 8.09 27.41 59.27
CA VAL A 379 7.48 28.78 59.24
C VAL A 379 6.16 28.73 58.45
N ASP A 380 5.07 28.98 59.14
CA ASP A 380 3.75 29.32 58.62
C ASP A 380 3.81 30.52 57.65
N ALA A 381 3.25 30.37 56.45
CA ALA A 381 2.87 31.52 55.63
C ALA A 381 1.67 31.20 54.73
N PRO A 382 0.76 32.16 54.50
CA PRO A 382 -0.61 31.91 54.07
C PRO A 382 -0.75 31.73 52.55
N MET A 383 -1.76 30.94 52.21
CA MET A 383 -2.29 30.73 50.86
C MET A 383 -2.55 32.03 50.10
N ALA A 384 -1.82 32.29 49.05
CA ALA A 384 -2.16 33.32 48.08
C ALA A 384 -2.86 32.67 46.86
N ASN A 385 -4.15 32.97 46.72
CA ASN A 385 -4.95 32.69 45.55
C ASN A 385 -4.39 33.45 44.33
N ILE A 386 -3.83 32.75 43.37
CA ILE A 386 -3.50 33.32 42.05
C ILE A 386 -4.70 33.19 41.13
N THR A 387 -5.43 34.29 40.99
CA THR A 387 -6.47 34.48 39.99
C THR A 387 -5.79 34.77 38.66
N ILE A 388 -5.87 33.86 37.70
CA ILE A 388 -5.40 34.08 36.33
C ILE A 388 -6.45 34.92 35.59
N VAL A 389 -6.11 36.17 35.31
CA VAL A 389 -6.89 37.09 34.46
C VAL A 389 -6.42 36.88 33.01
N PRO A 390 -7.30 36.61 32.04
CA PRO A 390 -6.90 36.52 30.64
C PRO A 390 -6.54 37.90 30.08
N PRO A 391 -5.54 38.01 29.19
CA PRO A 391 -5.14 39.29 28.62
C PRO A 391 -6.20 39.83 27.66
N SER A 392 -6.55 41.08 27.85
CA SER A 392 -7.47 41.89 27.04
C SER A 392 -6.92 42.08 25.63
N VAL A 393 -7.76 41.76 24.62
CA VAL A 393 -7.49 42.04 23.23
C VAL A 393 -7.51 43.53 22.95
N SER A 394 -6.35 44.11 22.65
CA SER A 394 -6.22 45.50 22.19
C SER A 394 -6.70 45.62 20.74
N HIS A 395 -7.68 46.51 20.55
CA HIS A 395 -8.20 46.93 19.24
C HIS A 395 -7.11 47.60 18.40
N LEU A 396 -6.87 47.06 17.19
CA LEU A 396 -6.17 47.74 16.10
C LEU A 396 -7.20 48.47 15.23
N PRO A 397 -6.94 49.71 14.76
CA PRO A 397 -7.89 50.46 13.96
C PRO A 397 -7.90 49.99 12.50
N SER A 398 -9.11 49.96 11.94
CA SER A 398 -9.36 49.67 10.53
C SER A 398 -8.78 50.75 9.62
N PRO A 399 -8.22 50.40 8.44
CA PRO A 399 -7.84 51.37 7.44
C PRO A 399 -9.06 51.87 6.66
N VAL A 400 -9.08 53.20 6.51
CA VAL A 400 -10.03 54.05 5.79
C VAL A 400 -10.13 53.63 4.31
N ALA A 401 -11.36 53.45 3.82
CA ALA A 401 -11.69 53.31 2.42
C ALA A 401 -11.40 54.63 1.68
N LYS A 402 -10.58 54.55 0.64
CA LYS A 402 -10.45 55.63 -0.36
C LYS A 402 -11.44 55.35 -1.51
N GLU A 403 -12.35 56.27 -1.70
CA GLU A 403 -13.20 56.44 -2.86
C GLU A 403 -12.35 56.63 -4.13
N MET A 404 -12.76 55.97 -5.20
CA MET A 404 -12.35 56.30 -6.57
C MET A 404 -13.60 56.42 -7.45
N PRO A 405 -13.61 57.36 -8.42
CA PRO A 405 -14.81 57.84 -9.05
C PRO A 405 -15.31 57.03 -10.23
N ASP A 406 -16.63 57.17 -10.44
CA ASP A 406 -17.41 56.76 -11.60
C ASP A 406 -16.78 57.08 -12.97
N THR A 407 -16.80 56.10 -13.86
CA THR A 407 -17.00 56.33 -15.28
C THR A 407 -17.72 55.15 -15.94
N SER A 408 -18.98 55.37 -16.22
CA SER A 408 -19.76 54.64 -17.22
C SER A 408 -19.74 55.45 -18.53
N PRO A 409 -20.38 55.04 -19.62
CA PRO A 409 -20.47 53.75 -20.33
C PRO A 409 -20.26 53.96 -21.84
N VAL A 410 -20.07 52.93 -22.63
CA VAL A 410 -20.42 52.93 -24.06
C VAL A 410 -20.84 51.53 -24.49
N ALA A 411 -22.07 51.44 -25.01
CA ALA A 411 -22.60 50.33 -25.78
C ALA A 411 -22.79 50.83 -27.26
N PRO A 412 -23.35 50.05 -28.17
CA PRO A 412 -22.92 48.88 -28.94
C PRO A 412 -22.84 49.22 -30.46
N PRO A 413 -22.82 48.31 -31.43
CA PRO A 413 -24.10 47.93 -32.05
C PRO A 413 -24.23 46.47 -32.61
N SER A 414 -25.46 46.12 -32.72
CA SER A 414 -26.21 45.06 -33.32
C SER A 414 -25.93 44.70 -34.78
N SER A 415 -26.15 43.43 -35.12
CA SER A 415 -26.83 42.87 -36.31
C SER A 415 -26.43 41.39 -36.40
N SER A 416 -27.22 40.39 -36.70
CA SER A 416 -28.46 40.22 -37.44
C SER A 416 -28.99 38.81 -37.23
N GLU A 417 -30.31 38.68 -37.28
CA GLU A 417 -31.16 37.49 -37.27
C GLU A 417 -30.95 36.55 -38.47
N PRO A 418 -31.84 35.52 -38.64
CA PRO A 418 -32.21 34.33 -37.86
C PRO A 418 -32.24 33.06 -38.77
N LEU A 419 -32.29 31.85 -38.15
CA LEU A 419 -32.84 30.69 -38.86
C LEU A 419 -33.62 29.79 -37.89
N THR A 420 -34.88 29.75 -38.10
CA THR A 420 -35.91 28.86 -37.51
C THR A 420 -35.75 27.41 -37.90
N MET A 421 -35.98 26.47 -36.97
CA MET A 421 -36.57 25.16 -37.22
C MET A 421 -37.28 24.61 -35.95
N PRO A 422 -38.22 23.67 -36.04
CA PRO A 422 -39.43 23.71 -35.24
C PRO A 422 -39.48 22.78 -34.05
N THR A 423 -40.33 23.17 -33.14
CA THR A 423 -40.84 22.54 -31.93
C THR A 423 -41.45 21.15 -32.15
N ALA A 424 -41.06 20.19 -31.33
CA ALA A 424 -41.92 19.05 -31.01
C ALA A 424 -42.10 18.98 -29.49
N ALA A 425 -43.32 19.20 -29.09
CA ALA A 425 -43.81 19.11 -27.71
C ALA A 425 -43.77 17.68 -27.21
N SER A 426 -43.32 17.45 -25.99
CA SER A 426 -43.65 16.27 -25.20
C SER A 426 -43.79 16.63 -23.73
N SER A 427 -44.93 16.32 -23.26
CA SER A 427 -45.58 16.50 -21.98
C SER A 427 -44.74 16.20 -20.74
N ILE A 428 -44.88 17.12 -19.80
CA ILE A 428 -44.48 17.06 -18.40
C ILE A 428 -45.34 16.02 -17.68
N MET A 429 -44.70 15.04 -17.02
CA MET A 429 -45.27 14.31 -15.89
C MET A 429 -44.47 14.67 -14.64
N GLU A 430 -45.17 15.33 -13.72
CA GLU A 430 -44.69 15.63 -12.36
C GLU A 430 -44.59 14.34 -11.56
N SER A 431 -43.46 14.16 -10.86
CA SER A 431 -43.25 13.16 -9.79
C SER A 431 -42.94 13.87 -8.48
N PRO A 432 -43.42 13.31 -7.34
CA PRO A 432 -43.50 14.04 -6.09
C PRO A 432 -42.19 14.13 -5.32
N HIS A 433 -42.11 15.17 -4.52
CA HIS A 433 -41.07 15.60 -3.60
C HIS A 433 -40.36 14.47 -2.86
N SER A 434 -39.06 14.34 -3.09
CA SER A 434 -38.12 13.69 -2.19
C SER A 434 -37.30 14.77 -1.49
N SER A 435 -37.40 14.79 -0.17
CA SER A 435 -36.66 15.71 0.71
C SER A 435 -35.18 15.50 0.62
N ASN A 436 -34.48 16.42 -0.03
CA ASN A 436 -33.02 16.50 -0.05
C ASN A 436 -32.49 16.97 1.30
N ILE A 437 -31.92 16.08 2.08
CA ILE A 437 -30.94 16.40 3.11
C ILE A 437 -29.58 16.49 2.41
N PRO A 438 -28.87 17.61 2.44
CA PRO A 438 -27.52 17.69 1.86
C PRO A 438 -26.56 16.90 2.76
N LEU A 439 -26.23 15.68 2.36
CA LEU A 439 -25.02 15.01 2.81
C LEU A 439 -23.85 15.71 2.14
N ASP A 440 -23.09 16.46 2.95
CA ASP A 440 -21.82 17.06 2.56
C ASP A 440 -20.85 15.92 2.22
N VAL A 441 -20.84 15.51 0.95
CA VAL A 441 -19.89 14.55 0.42
C VAL A 441 -18.59 15.33 0.19
N PRO A 442 -17.49 15.05 0.90
CA PRO A 442 -16.24 15.73 0.65
C PRO A 442 -15.80 15.50 -0.79
N ASN A 443 -15.65 16.57 -1.52
CA ASN A 443 -15.28 16.58 -2.94
C ASN A 443 -13.80 16.19 -3.11
N TRP A 444 -13.49 14.93 -3.22
CA TRP A 444 -12.14 14.34 -3.27
C TRP A 444 -11.36 14.67 -4.55
N HIS A 445 -12.06 15.07 -5.62
CA HIS A 445 -11.42 15.34 -6.93
C HIS A 445 -10.65 16.66 -7.03
N ARG A 446 -10.68 17.53 -6.00
CA ARG A 446 -10.10 18.89 -6.09
C ARG A 446 -8.66 19.01 -5.58
N HIS A 447 -7.98 17.92 -5.19
CA HIS A 447 -6.71 17.98 -4.46
C HIS A 447 -5.45 17.51 -5.21
N GLN A 448 -5.47 17.36 -6.55
CA GLN A 448 -4.27 16.90 -7.28
C GLN A 448 -3.09 17.89 -7.29
N HIS A 449 -3.25 19.14 -6.90
CA HIS A 449 -2.15 20.13 -6.88
C HIS A 449 -1.54 20.44 -5.51
N GLY A 450 -2.01 19.78 -4.41
CA GLY A 450 -1.51 20.03 -3.05
C GLY A 450 -0.44 19.05 -2.53
N HIS A 451 -0.07 18.02 -3.31
CA HIS A 451 0.73 16.91 -2.81
C HIS A 451 2.18 17.25 -2.39
N ARG A 452 2.82 18.24 -3.01
CA ARG A 452 4.21 18.61 -2.66
C ARG A 452 4.37 19.20 -1.25
N GLY A 453 3.36 19.89 -0.71
CA GLY A 453 3.41 20.46 0.63
C GLY A 453 3.19 19.44 1.76
N ARG A 454 2.43 18.37 1.51
CA ARG A 454 2.13 17.33 2.52
C ARG A 454 3.31 16.39 2.79
N LYS A 455 4.13 16.07 1.77
CA LYS A 455 5.33 15.23 1.91
C LYS A 455 6.31 15.77 2.97
N LEU A 456 6.41 17.08 3.08
CA LEU A 456 7.24 17.75 4.08
C LEU A 456 6.70 17.60 5.50
N SER A 457 5.37 17.61 5.66
CA SER A 457 4.71 17.63 6.98
C SER A 457 4.90 16.31 7.73
N ILE A 458 4.86 15.16 7.05
CA ILE A 458 5.01 13.85 7.69
C ILE A 458 6.47 13.62 8.08
N ALA A 459 7.41 13.96 7.19
CA ALA A 459 8.84 13.88 7.48
C ALA A 459 9.25 14.83 8.62
N MET A 460 8.67 16.03 8.68
CA MET A 460 8.89 16.99 9.76
C MET A 460 8.24 16.56 11.08
N SER A 461 7.09 15.87 11.03
CA SER A 461 6.45 15.28 12.21
C SER A 461 7.31 14.21 12.90
N LEU A 462 8.15 13.51 12.15
CA LEU A 462 9.12 12.56 12.71
C LEU A 462 10.32 13.25 13.37
N LEU A 463 10.57 14.54 13.04
CA LEU A 463 11.71 15.32 13.55
C LEU A 463 11.38 16.25 14.70
N GLU A 464 10.09 16.57 14.94
CA GLU A 464 9.70 17.46 16.02
C GLU A 464 9.44 16.70 17.33
N PRO A 465 10.40 16.65 18.26
CA PRO A 465 10.21 15.98 19.55
C PRO A 465 9.15 16.66 20.43
N ALA A 466 8.78 17.91 20.13
CA ALA A 466 7.84 18.69 20.93
C ALA A 466 6.36 18.38 20.65
N ASN A 467 6.02 17.81 19.48
CA ASN A 467 4.64 17.52 19.07
C ASN A 467 4.37 16.02 18.83
N ASN A 468 5.35 15.17 19.07
CA ASN A 468 5.17 13.73 18.84
C ASN A 468 4.37 13.09 19.98
N PRO A 469 3.33 12.31 19.64
CA PRO A 469 2.89 11.27 20.56
C PRO A 469 4.11 10.39 20.86
N VAL A 470 4.27 10.06 22.13
CA VAL A 470 5.33 9.21 22.67
C VAL A 470 5.73 8.12 21.68
N MET A 471 6.96 8.17 21.17
CA MET A 471 7.48 7.14 20.28
C MET A 471 7.45 5.80 21.03
N PRO A 472 6.87 4.74 20.44
CA PRO A 472 6.77 3.46 21.15
C PRO A 472 8.16 2.92 21.40
N SER A 473 8.38 2.35 22.59
CA SER A 473 9.56 1.54 22.82
C SER A 473 9.51 0.32 21.89
N PRO A 474 10.53 0.10 21.05
CA PRO A 474 10.55 -1.07 20.16
C PRO A 474 10.68 -2.36 20.97
N THR A 475 10.09 -3.42 20.46
CA THR A 475 10.14 -4.79 20.99
C THR A 475 11.19 -5.63 20.25
N LEU A 476 11.52 -6.82 20.74
CA LEU A 476 12.39 -7.77 20.01
C LEU A 476 11.81 -8.15 18.65
N SER A 477 10.49 -8.25 18.57
CA SER A 477 9.80 -8.50 17.29
C SER A 477 9.99 -7.36 16.31
N ASP A 478 10.06 -6.10 16.75
CA ASP A 478 10.36 -4.97 15.87
C ASP A 478 11.77 -5.08 15.28
N PHE A 479 12.77 -5.47 16.07
CA PHE A 479 14.12 -5.69 15.54
C PHE A 479 14.16 -6.79 14.49
N ALA A 480 13.35 -7.84 14.63
CA ALA A 480 13.23 -8.87 13.61
C ALA A 480 12.57 -8.34 12.32
N LEU A 481 11.53 -7.48 12.43
CA LEU A 481 10.93 -6.81 11.27
C LEU A 481 11.93 -5.91 10.55
N LEU A 482 12.70 -5.10 11.29
CA LEU A 482 13.72 -4.21 10.73
C LEU A 482 14.86 -4.99 10.06
N ARG A 483 15.27 -6.13 10.63
CA ARG A 483 16.24 -7.03 10.02
C ARG A 483 15.77 -7.48 8.64
N GLU A 484 14.56 -7.99 8.54
CA GLU A 484 14.01 -8.48 7.27
C GLU A 484 13.86 -7.36 6.23
N LEU A 485 13.47 -6.16 6.63
CA LEU A 485 13.37 -5.01 5.73
C LEU A 485 14.74 -4.60 5.17
N LEU A 486 15.76 -4.46 6.04
CA LEU A 486 17.11 -4.10 5.62
C LEU A 486 17.72 -5.18 4.72
N LEU A 487 17.58 -6.46 5.09
CA LEU A 487 18.05 -7.57 4.26
C LEU A 487 17.36 -7.57 2.89
N THR A 488 16.03 -7.37 2.85
CA THR A 488 15.27 -7.30 1.60
C THR A 488 15.77 -6.14 0.71
N ALA A 489 16.02 -4.96 1.29
CA ALA A 489 16.53 -3.81 0.55
C ALA A 489 17.92 -4.09 -0.05
N HIS A 490 18.84 -4.63 0.76
CA HIS A 490 20.20 -4.97 0.29
C HIS A 490 20.21 -6.10 -0.75
N GLN A 491 19.27 -7.03 -0.68
CA GLN A 491 19.13 -8.12 -1.67
C GLN A 491 18.54 -7.61 -2.99
N GLN A 492 17.57 -6.71 -2.94
CA GLN A 492 16.84 -6.27 -4.13
C GLN A 492 17.59 -5.17 -4.89
N VAL A 493 18.14 -4.20 -4.18
CA VAL A 493 18.84 -3.03 -4.75
C VAL A 493 20.17 -2.77 -4.03
N PRO A 494 21.13 -3.71 -4.12
CA PRO A 494 22.34 -3.72 -3.30
C PRO A 494 23.18 -2.47 -3.43
N THR A 495 23.32 -1.88 -4.61
CA THR A 495 24.11 -0.67 -4.82
C THR A 495 23.50 0.54 -4.13
N ARG A 496 22.18 0.75 -4.35
CA ARG A 496 21.46 1.88 -3.75
C ARG A 496 21.36 1.73 -2.24
N ALA A 497 21.01 0.54 -1.77
CA ALA A 497 20.95 0.23 -0.34
C ALA A 497 22.32 0.42 0.34
N LEU A 498 23.42 0.08 -0.35
CA LEU A 498 24.77 0.31 0.16
C LEU A 498 25.11 1.79 0.24
N LEU A 499 24.92 2.55 -0.85
CA LEU A 499 25.27 3.97 -0.92
C LEU A 499 24.47 4.85 0.04
N THR A 500 23.23 4.48 0.35
CA THR A 500 22.36 5.21 1.30
C THR A 500 22.44 4.64 2.71
N GLY A 501 22.65 3.32 2.86
CA GLY A 501 22.59 2.61 4.13
C GLY A 501 23.90 2.60 4.92
N VAL A 502 25.06 2.52 4.27
CA VAL A 502 26.34 2.47 5.00
C VAL A 502 26.53 3.64 5.95
N PRO A 503 26.30 4.90 5.54
CA PRO A 503 26.42 6.03 6.47
C PRO A 503 25.46 5.91 7.66
N MET A 504 24.23 5.45 7.45
CA MET A 504 23.25 5.24 8.52
C MET A 504 23.68 4.12 9.49
N LEU A 505 24.17 2.97 8.97
CA LEU A 505 24.62 1.86 9.81
C LEU A 505 25.80 2.28 10.71
N LEU A 506 26.73 3.08 10.19
CA LEU A 506 27.84 3.63 10.97
C LEU A 506 27.36 4.63 12.02
N ALA A 507 26.43 5.51 11.67
CA ALA A 507 25.85 6.46 12.61
C ALA A 507 25.07 5.74 13.73
N LEU A 508 24.34 4.68 13.39
CA LEU A 508 23.61 3.87 14.36
C LEU A 508 24.59 3.18 15.33
N ASP A 509 25.65 2.54 14.83
CA ASP A 509 26.67 1.91 15.69
C ASP A 509 27.38 2.93 16.61
N LYS A 510 27.71 4.12 16.09
CA LYS A 510 28.28 5.22 16.88
C LYS A 510 27.33 5.67 17.99
N ASN A 511 26.05 5.86 17.67
CA ASN A 511 25.06 6.32 18.65
C ASN A 511 24.77 5.25 19.71
N LEU A 512 24.70 3.97 19.35
CA LEU A 512 24.51 2.87 20.31
C LEU A 512 25.65 2.78 21.34
N ARG A 513 26.87 3.19 20.99
CA ARG A 513 28.01 3.23 21.92
C ARG A 513 28.01 4.44 22.83
N THR A 514 27.40 5.53 22.42
CA THR A 514 27.42 6.81 23.16
C THR A 514 26.12 7.08 23.90
N ALA A 515 25.02 6.42 23.54
CA ALA A 515 23.70 6.63 24.14
C ALA A 515 23.69 6.16 25.59
N LYS A 516 23.59 7.12 26.52
CA LYS A 516 23.29 6.87 27.93
C LYS A 516 21.76 6.80 28.05
N GLY A 517 21.23 5.63 28.46
CA GLY A 517 19.78 5.45 28.67
C GLY A 517 19.08 4.49 27.71
N LEU A 518 19.76 3.91 26.72
CA LEU A 518 19.26 2.72 26.06
C LEU A 518 19.53 1.50 26.95
N GLY A 519 18.50 0.75 27.30
CA GLY A 519 18.66 -0.49 28.08
C GLY A 519 19.67 -1.46 27.42
N SER A 520 20.40 -2.22 28.26
CA SER A 520 21.47 -3.15 27.83
C SER A 520 20.98 -4.13 26.74
N GLU A 521 19.81 -4.73 26.94
CA GLU A 521 19.23 -5.73 26.03
C GLU A 521 18.83 -5.13 24.67
N ARG A 522 18.33 -3.92 24.68
CA ARG A 522 17.99 -3.19 23.46
C ARG A 522 19.25 -2.84 22.66
N THR A 523 20.30 -2.35 23.33
CA THR A 523 21.59 -2.08 22.69
C THR A 523 22.14 -3.37 22.09
N LYS A 524 22.02 -4.49 22.78
CA LYS A 524 22.44 -5.81 22.30
C LYS A 524 21.65 -6.24 21.07
N ALA A 525 20.33 -6.13 21.07
CA ALA A 525 19.48 -6.44 19.91
C ALA A 525 19.81 -5.53 18.70
N ALA A 526 20.01 -4.23 18.93
CA ALA A 526 20.38 -3.32 17.86
C ALA A 526 21.75 -3.68 17.24
N ARG A 527 22.71 -4.10 18.05
CA ARG A 527 24.02 -4.57 17.57
C ARG A 527 23.94 -5.90 16.84
N GLU A 528 23.10 -6.82 17.31
CA GLU A 528 22.81 -8.07 16.60
C GLU A 528 22.23 -7.78 15.21
N LEU A 529 21.25 -6.86 15.11
CA LEU A 529 20.72 -6.38 13.84
C LEU A 529 21.82 -5.86 12.91
N LEU A 530 22.70 -4.96 13.42
CA LEU A 530 23.81 -4.40 12.63
C LEU A 530 24.76 -5.48 12.13
N CYS A 531 25.16 -6.43 12.98
CA CYS A 531 26.07 -7.52 12.59
C CYS A 531 25.47 -8.37 11.46
N VAL A 532 24.19 -8.71 11.55
CA VAL A 532 23.50 -9.50 10.51
C VAL A 532 23.43 -8.74 9.18
N VAL A 533 23.12 -7.44 9.21
CA VAL A 533 23.10 -6.61 8.00
C VAL A 533 24.50 -6.50 7.39
N TRP A 534 25.56 -6.26 8.19
CA TRP A 534 26.93 -6.21 7.70
C TRP A 534 27.41 -7.53 7.13
N MET A 535 27.04 -8.67 7.73
CA MET A 535 27.32 -10.00 7.15
C MET A 535 26.68 -10.14 5.77
N SER A 536 25.43 -9.72 5.61
CA SER A 536 24.74 -9.74 4.32
C SER A 536 25.43 -8.85 3.28
N VAL A 537 25.82 -7.64 3.66
CA VAL A 537 26.60 -6.73 2.80
C VAL A 537 27.91 -7.39 2.36
N GLY A 538 28.64 -7.99 3.31
CA GLY A 538 29.92 -8.67 3.03
C GLY A 538 29.75 -9.87 2.08
N HIS A 539 28.67 -10.62 2.19
CA HIS A 539 28.35 -11.72 1.28
C HIS A 539 27.95 -11.23 -0.12
N ILE A 540 27.10 -10.21 -0.20
CA ILE A 540 26.61 -9.67 -1.49
C ILE A 540 27.79 -9.10 -2.31
N TRP A 541 28.72 -8.38 -1.66
CA TRP A 541 29.82 -7.68 -2.32
C TRP A 541 31.13 -8.49 -2.34
N ASP A 542 31.10 -9.74 -1.88
CA ASP A 542 32.26 -10.65 -1.80
C ASP A 542 33.45 -10.02 -1.05
N VAL A 543 33.18 -9.48 0.15
CA VAL A 543 34.19 -8.88 1.02
C VAL A 543 34.33 -9.70 2.31
N PRO A 544 35.21 -10.75 2.33
CA PRO A 544 35.31 -11.69 3.45
C PRO A 544 35.72 -11.04 4.77
N SER A 545 36.48 -9.93 4.72
CA SER A 545 36.88 -9.18 5.93
C SER A 545 35.66 -8.63 6.70
N ILE A 546 34.63 -8.16 5.99
CA ILE A 546 33.37 -7.70 6.60
C ILE A 546 32.65 -8.87 7.27
N VAL A 547 32.54 -9.98 6.54
CA VAL A 547 31.86 -11.19 7.05
C VAL A 547 32.54 -11.70 8.31
N GLY A 548 33.90 -11.78 8.29
CA GLY A 548 34.69 -12.24 9.43
C GLY A 548 34.54 -11.35 10.66
N THR A 549 34.62 -10.03 10.48
CA THR A 549 34.50 -9.06 11.58
C THR A 549 33.09 -9.07 12.17
N ALA A 550 32.08 -9.00 11.32
CA ALA A 550 30.66 -8.98 11.76
C ALA A 550 30.25 -10.30 12.43
N LYS A 551 30.77 -11.45 11.92
CA LYS A 551 30.52 -12.76 12.54
C LYS A 551 31.18 -12.86 13.91
N GLY A 552 32.46 -12.43 14.06
CA GLY A 552 33.12 -12.41 15.36
C GLY A 552 32.41 -11.51 16.38
N ALA A 553 31.94 -10.33 15.94
CA ALA A 553 31.12 -9.45 16.79
C ALA A 553 29.80 -10.10 17.20
N LEU A 554 29.12 -10.82 16.28
CA LEU A 554 27.86 -11.52 16.52
C LEU A 554 28.05 -12.68 17.50
N GLU A 555 29.13 -13.46 17.39
CA GLU A 555 29.46 -14.54 18.31
C GLU A 555 29.70 -14.02 19.75
N GLY A 556 30.21 -12.81 19.90
CA GLY A 556 30.37 -12.13 21.18
C GLY A 556 29.05 -11.66 21.82
N LEU A 557 27.93 -11.66 21.07
CA LEU A 557 26.61 -11.23 21.54
C LEU A 557 25.71 -12.38 22.02
N GLN A 558 26.24 -13.59 22.19
CA GLN A 558 25.47 -14.75 22.64
C GLN A 558 24.85 -14.52 24.05
N PRO A 559 23.62 -15.02 24.36
CA PRO A 559 22.67 -15.62 23.43
C PRO A 559 22.02 -14.57 22.51
N HIS A 560 21.60 -15.00 21.31
CA HIS A 560 20.88 -14.13 20.38
C HIS A 560 19.51 -13.77 20.92
N LEU A 561 19.14 -12.49 20.75
CA LEU A 561 17.87 -11.97 21.26
C LEU A 561 16.81 -11.86 20.16
N ILE A 562 17.24 -11.52 18.93
CA ILE A 562 16.28 -11.26 17.85
C ILE A 562 15.65 -12.57 17.36
N PRO A 563 14.32 -12.72 17.44
CA PRO A 563 13.65 -13.92 16.96
C PRO A 563 13.77 -14.05 15.43
N GLN A 564 13.73 -15.28 14.95
CA GLN A 564 13.58 -15.52 13.51
C GLN A 564 12.10 -15.38 13.14
N LEU A 565 11.76 -14.34 12.39
CA LEU A 565 10.41 -14.10 11.87
C LEU A 565 10.40 -14.33 10.36
N ASP A 566 9.38 -15.07 9.92
CA ASP A 566 9.05 -15.18 8.50
C ASP A 566 7.92 -14.20 8.18
N LEU A 567 8.26 -13.07 7.53
CA LEU A 567 7.27 -12.05 7.17
C LEU A 567 6.12 -12.60 6.31
N SER A 568 6.37 -13.67 5.53
CA SER A 568 5.34 -14.26 4.68
C SER A 568 4.23 -14.94 5.48
N ARG A 569 4.52 -15.38 6.71
CA ARG A 569 3.60 -16.08 7.61
C ARG A 569 2.96 -15.19 8.66
N LEU A 570 3.39 -13.92 8.77
CA LEU A 570 2.77 -12.97 9.70
C LEU A 570 1.32 -12.69 9.27
N HIS A 571 0.36 -13.03 10.13
CA HIS A 571 -1.06 -12.73 9.90
C HIS A 571 -1.53 -11.49 10.66
N GLY A 572 -0.62 -10.77 11.35
CA GLY A 572 -0.94 -9.57 12.13
C GLY A 572 -1.74 -9.86 13.40
N ARG A 573 -1.75 -11.11 13.86
CA ARG A 573 -2.40 -11.55 15.11
C ARG A 573 -1.41 -11.95 16.19
N GLU A 574 -0.12 -11.95 15.85
CA GLU A 574 0.93 -12.36 16.76
C GLU A 574 1.18 -11.26 17.79
N GLU A 575 1.33 -11.67 19.05
CA GLU A 575 1.74 -10.77 20.11
C GLU A 575 3.23 -10.44 19.97
N PRO A 576 3.65 -9.20 20.27
CA PRO A 576 5.06 -8.83 20.23
C PRO A 576 5.84 -9.60 21.29
N ILE A 577 7.05 -9.98 20.95
CA ILE A 577 8.00 -10.52 21.92
C ILE A 577 8.76 -9.34 22.51
N ASP A 578 8.54 -9.06 23.79
CA ASP A 578 9.19 -7.99 24.52
C ASP A 578 10.59 -8.40 25.01
N PHE A 579 11.36 -7.40 25.46
CA PHE A 579 12.63 -7.65 26.12
C PHE A 579 12.42 -8.39 27.45
N PRO A 580 13.36 -9.27 27.86
CA PRO A 580 13.28 -9.96 29.13
C PRO A 580 13.31 -8.97 30.30
N ILE A 581 12.41 -9.16 31.26
CA ILE A 581 12.22 -8.26 32.42
C ILE A 581 13.45 -8.27 33.36
N ASN A 582 14.22 -9.36 33.36
CA ASN A 582 15.44 -9.49 34.17
C ASN A 582 16.67 -9.39 33.27
N PRO A 583 17.27 -8.20 33.13
CA PRO A 583 18.51 -8.07 32.39
C PRO A 583 19.59 -8.87 33.11
N VAL A 584 20.22 -9.79 32.40
CA VAL A 584 21.47 -10.40 32.88
C VAL A 584 22.50 -9.27 32.88
N GLU A 585 22.84 -8.76 34.04
CA GLU A 585 23.91 -7.76 34.18
C GLU A 585 25.21 -8.34 33.63
N VAL A 586 25.50 -7.99 32.39
CA VAL A 586 26.83 -8.23 31.82
C VAL A 586 27.72 -7.11 32.32
N GLN A 587 28.37 -7.37 33.46
CA GLN A 587 29.30 -6.44 34.05
C GLN A 587 30.42 -6.11 33.04
N GLY A 588 30.48 -4.83 32.62
CA GLY A 588 31.73 -4.18 32.29
C GLY A 588 32.42 -4.54 30.97
N SER A 589 31.77 -5.12 29.96
CA SER A 589 32.43 -5.28 28.66
C SER A 589 32.40 -3.94 27.90
N SER A 590 33.58 -3.39 27.62
CA SER A 590 33.78 -2.31 26.66
C SER A 590 33.04 -2.65 25.38
N ILE A 591 32.05 -1.81 25.00
CA ILE A 591 31.24 -2.04 23.80
C ILE A 591 32.11 -1.77 22.58
N LEU A 592 32.73 -2.83 22.03
CA LEU A 592 33.48 -2.75 20.79
C LEU A 592 32.53 -2.43 19.60
N PRO A 593 32.99 -1.74 18.55
CA PRO A 593 32.18 -1.52 17.36
C PRO A 593 31.82 -2.84 16.68
N CYS A 594 30.65 -2.88 15.98
CA CYS A 594 30.23 -4.06 15.22
C CYS A 594 31.18 -4.37 14.07
N ILE A 595 31.79 -3.33 13.51
CA ILE A 595 32.84 -3.39 12.51
C ILE A 595 33.90 -2.36 12.83
N ASP A 596 35.11 -2.56 12.33
CA ASP A 596 36.15 -1.52 12.30
C ASP A 596 36.02 -0.73 10.99
N PRO A 597 35.54 0.54 11.02
CA PRO A 597 35.36 1.33 9.81
C PRO A 597 36.67 1.58 9.05
N GLU A 598 37.79 1.68 9.75
CA GLU A 598 39.11 1.94 9.12
C GLU A 598 39.59 0.76 8.27
N VAL A 599 39.19 -0.46 8.61
CA VAL A 599 39.49 -1.67 7.85
C VAL A 599 38.44 -1.97 6.80
N VAL A 600 37.15 -1.88 7.19
CA VAL A 600 36.05 -2.34 6.39
C VAL A 600 35.73 -1.39 5.23
N LEU A 601 35.73 -0.07 5.46
CA LEU A 601 35.37 0.88 4.39
C LEU A 601 36.38 0.91 3.25
N PRO A 602 37.71 0.90 3.49
CA PRO A 602 38.68 0.77 2.41
C PRO A 602 38.57 -0.54 1.64
N ALA A 603 38.26 -1.66 2.31
CA ALA A 603 38.07 -2.95 1.67
C ALA A 603 36.84 -2.92 0.74
N LEU A 604 35.73 -2.40 1.23
CA LEU A 604 34.48 -2.24 0.44
C LEU A 604 34.68 -1.28 -0.75
N ALA A 605 35.34 -0.13 -0.52
CA ALA A 605 35.62 0.84 -1.57
C ALA A 605 36.62 0.34 -2.63
N SER A 606 37.39 -0.68 -2.31
CA SER A 606 38.31 -1.33 -3.25
C SER A 606 37.68 -2.41 -4.10
N SER A 607 36.38 -2.76 -3.86
CA SER A 607 35.65 -3.72 -4.69
C SER A 607 35.57 -3.22 -6.14
N ALA A 608 36.18 -3.98 -7.06
CA ALA A 608 36.16 -3.65 -8.48
C ALA A 608 34.72 -3.66 -9.04
N ALA A 609 33.87 -4.58 -8.56
CA ALA A 609 32.47 -4.66 -8.93
C ALA A 609 31.71 -3.39 -8.54
N LEU A 610 31.92 -2.91 -7.30
CA LEU A 610 31.26 -1.71 -6.80
C LEU A 610 31.70 -0.45 -7.57
N GLN A 611 33.00 -0.30 -7.85
CA GLN A 611 33.52 0.80 -8.64
C GLN A 611 32.98 0.79 -10.08
N ALA A 612 32.93 -0.39 -10.72
CA ALA A 612 32.40 -0.54 -12.07
C ALA A 612 30.90 -0.16 -12.15
N ILE A 613 30.09 -0.61 -11.19
CA ILE A 613 28.65 -0.35 -11.17
C ILE A 613 28.36 1.11 -10.87
N THR A 614 29.03 1.69 -9.87
CA THR A 614 28.78 3.07 -9.42
C THR A 614 29.45 4.12 -10.28
N GLY A 615 30.48 3.75 -11.03
CA GLY A 615 31.36 4.70 -11.74
C GLY A 615 32.17 5.61 -10.80
N LEU A 616 32.21 5.30 -9.50
CA LEU A 616 33.00 6.01 -8.50
C LEU A 616 34.35 5.31 -8.31
N ASP A 617 35.40 6.09 -8.20
CA ASP A 617 36.69 5.59 -7.76
C ASP A 617 36.67 5.28 -6.25
N ARG A 618 37.75 4.62 -5.78
CA ARG A 618 37.89 4.29 -4.36
C ARG A 618 37.73 5.52 -3.46
N GLY A 619 38.29 6.67 -3.87
CA GLY A 619 38.18 7.91 -3.10
C GLY A 619 36.78 8.47 -3.05
N GLY A 620 36.03 8.39 -4.15
CA GLY A 620 34.61 8.78 -4.23
C GLY A 620 33.73 7.92 -3.35
N LEU A 621 33.96 6.59 -3.36
CA LEU A 621 33.21 5.66 -2.51
C LEU A 621 33.51 5.91 -1.02
N LEU A 622 34.78 6.10 -0.65
CA LEU A 622 35.15 6.42 0.74
C LEU A 622 34.49 7.72 1.19
N ARG A 623 34.53 8.78 0.38
CA ARG A 623 33.82 10.04 0.70
C ARG A 623 32.34 9.83 0.91
N ARG A 624 31.68 8.98 0.07
CA ARG A 624 30.25 8.69 0.23
C ARG A 624 29.97 7.91 1.52
N PHE A 625 30.76 6.91 1.85
CA PHE A 625 30.58 6.08 3.05
C PHE A 625 30.87 6.81 4.36
N THR A 626 31.77 7.79 4.35
CA THR A 626 32.16 8.56 5.54
C THR A 626 31.37 9.85 5.74
N ILE A 627 30.30 10.07 4.95
CA ILE A 627 29.38 11.19 5.18
C ILE A 627 28.82 11.08 6.60
N GLU A 628 28.88 12.17 7.36
CA GLU A 628 28.23 12.23 8.66
C GLU A 628 26.70 12.20 8.45
N TRP A 629 26.13 11.04 8.76
CA TRP A 629 24.71 10.81 8.56
C TRP A 629 23.90 11.35 9.74
N THR A 630 22.85 12.10 9.43
CA THR A 630 21.83 12.55 10.37
C THR A 630 20.45 12.34 9.76
N ILE A 631 19.40 12.32 10.59
CA ILE A 631 18.02 12.22 10.09
C ILE A 631 17.69 13.40 9.17
N GLU A 632 18.16 14.62 9.51
CA GLU A 632 17.96 15.83 8.70
C GLU A 632 18.60 15.70 7.31
N LEU A 633 19.79 15.11 7.23
CA LEU A 633 20.46 14.85 5.96
C LEU A 633 19.66 13.83 5.14
N ALA A 634 19.25 12.73 5.75
CA ALA A 634 18.41 11.72 5.09
C ALA A 634 17.12 12.32 4.53
N LEU A 635 16.44 13.15 5.32
CA LEU A 635 15.22 13.86 4.88
C LEU A 635 15.48 14.90 3.79
N LYS A 636 16.65 15.52 3.78
CA LYS A 636 17.04 16.43 2.70
C LYS A 636 17.31 15.67 1.40
N GLU A 637 17.92 14.50 1.48
CA GLU A 637 18.16 13.62 0.32
C GLU A 637 16.86 12.93 -0.18
N CYS A 638 15.79 12.94 0.60
CA CYS A 638 14.46 12.43 0.19
C CYS A 638 13.67 13.43 -0.70
N LYS A 639 14.05 14.69 -0.71
CA LYS A 639 13.40 15.75 -1.50
C LYS A 639 13.94 15.78 -2.92
#